data_430a5e30e83ccdda7fe133c9d946b924
#
_entry.id   430a5e30e83ccdda7fe133c9d946b924
#
_cell.length_a   1.000
_cell.length_b   1.000
_cell.length_c   1.000
_cell.angle_alpha   90.00
_cell.angle_beta   90.00
_cell.angle_gamma   90.00
#
_symmetry.space_group_name_H-M   'P 1'
#
loop_
_entity.id
_entity.type
_entity.pdbx_description
1 polymer ?
#
loop_
_entity_poly.entity_id
_entity_poly.type
_entity_poly.pdbx_seq_one_letter_code
_entity_poly.pdbx_strand_id
1 'polypeptide(L)'
;MPHSELPPHTASENRTTVDGVVALEPVGQFFRVFARNEFGVTFRDHPFHPFVLLADPGLADAVAVVTRRYRLQGSGGLCWLVQLDSWRDWCLLREYLQQLSRPAVWFAFPESSQQFLVASGITCFKGLEPSDLKLLCITVSVNRADTQMPGHGQCGNAAITAIAVSNGTDFEEVISAERLTEPEMLRRLTMIIQEQDPDIITGYQLSEDELPCLVSRARRHGVRLAWGRNGAEPCLQHIPEHHAGRPHYDVYGRTLLDIRALVRQYDRQVRPLPGSGLQQAAAWFGCSMLSDADQHPLLTAVRETVALYQLLMPYWYSQAQLYPVSPQGVFARSSAAAVNALLVREYLFQRHAVPFPAAVWMAAESNGSLVLRRGRLGPVVHCELSSLAAAIMLAYRIAPHGDELGIFPAALHAVLRLCSEQAESVFGRQKQAACRLLLPAWSELLARGQYPFSDPAAAGELERLRNVLVRDLLDWLREEGAEPVVADLQGIYFMPPAGHDGTDEIKMLARRLDRILPRGADLYCSGRYQAMLVYKQNNYALLEQGGELVVRGSSFVSRAMEPFLREFLVEAVRLLLAGQGEQVHQLYEMFLRRLTSHACPVSWVMRSETVLDTRENYLQGIQSGRRNRAAVYELALARPETWRVGDRVEYYVSGHAKNVVVHESCRLVADFDPAHPDLNIPWYAERLHQLFRRLEPLLPAEPSLFG
;
A
#
# COMPACT_ATOMS: atom_id res chain seq x y z
N MET A 1 -24.94 14.30 -39.77
CA MET A 1 -25.85 14.36 -38.61
C MET A 1 -25.49 15.59 -37.78
N PRO A 2 -26.43 16.36 -37.26
CA PRO A 2 -26.13 17.60 -36.56
C PRO A 2 -25.34 17.29 -35.28
N HIS A 3 -24.28 18.04 -35.02
CA HIS A 3 -23.51 18.00 -33.81
C HIS A 3 -24.42 18.44 -32.66
N SER A 4 -24.83 17.49 -31.79
CA SER A 4 -25.61 17.81 -30.60
C SER A 4 -24.71 18.54 -29.60
N GLU A 5 -25.18 19.67 -29.06
CA GLU A 5 -24.54 20.32 -27.92
C GLU A 5 -24.52 19.37 -26.74
N LEU A 6 -23.47 19.44 -25.92
CA LEU A 6 -23.37 18.68 -24.67
C LEU A 6 -24.61 18.93 -23.80
N PRO A 7 -25.15 17.89 -23.10
CA PRO A 7 -26.31 18.10 -22.26
C PRO A 7 -25.99 19.14 -21.16
N PRO A 8 -26.99 19.95 -20.75
CA PRO A 8 -26.80 21.03 -19.78
C PRO A 8 -26.19 20.61 -18.44
N HIS A 9 -26.16 19.31 -18.13
CA HIS A 9 -25.58 18.74 -16.91
C HIS A 9 -24.04 18.66 -16.90
N THR A 10 -23.35 18.96 -17.99
CA THR A 10 -21.89 19.06 -18.07
C THR A 10 -21.38 20.49 -18.14
N ALA A 11 -22.27 21.48 -18.05
CA ALA A 11 -21.90 22.89 -17.99
C ALA A 11 -21.66 23.32 -16.53
N SER A 12 -20.81 24.31 -16.36
CA SER A 12 -20.33 24.86 -15.08
C SER A 12 -21.41 25.34 -14.09
N GLU A 13 -22.68 25.35 -14.46
CA GLU A 13 -23.78 25.80 -13.63
C GLU A 13 -24.40 24.72 -12.74
N ASN A 14 -24.08 23.43 -12.91
CA ASN A 14 -24.65 22.35 -12.08
C ASN A 14 -23.60 21.30 -11.70
N ARG A 15 -22.57 21.72 -10.93
CA ARG A 15 -21.91 20.75 -10.05
C ARG A 15 -22.96 20.29 -9.05
N THR A 16 -23.48 19.07 -9.23
CA THR A 16 -24.42 18.50 -8.24
C THR A 16 -23.60 18.26 -6.96
N THR A 17 -23.55 19.22 -6.06
CA THR A 17 -22.91 19.04 -4.76
C THR A 17 -23.83 18.17 -3.93
N VAL A 18 -23.59 16.87 -3.95
CA VAL A 18 -24.19 15.94 -2.98
C VAL A 18 -23.17 15.80 -1.87
N ASP A 19 -23.49 16.33 -0.70
CA ASP A 19 -22.67 16.14 0.48
C ASP A 19 -23.04 14.82 1.19
N GLY A 20 -22.11 14.29 1.96
CA GLY A 20 -22.34 13.09 2.77
C GLY A 20 -22.31 11.76 2.02
N VAL A 21 -21.79 11.70 0.81
CA VAL A 21 -21.78 10.45 0.01
C VAL A 21 -20.90 9.38 0.65
N VAL A 22 -21.52 8.23 1.01
CA VAL A 22 -20.87 7.10 1.71
C VAL A 22 -20.75 5.85 0.84
N ALA A 23 -21.60 5.69 -0.19
CA ALA A 23 -21.53 4.56 -1.11
C ALA A 23 -22.16 4.89 -2.47
N LEU A 24 -21.78 4.15 -3.50
CA LEU A 24 -22.19 4.31 -4.89
C LEU A 24 -22.48 2.93 -5.50
N GLU A 25 -23.66 2.75 -6.09
CA GLU A 25 -24.06 1.49 -6.69
C GLU A 25 -24.59 1.66 -8.12
N PRO A 26 -24.09 0.89 -9.09
CA PRO A 26 -24.67 0.89 -10.43
C PRO A 26 -26.03 0.18 -10.44
N VAL A 27 -27.06 0.83 -10.99
CA VAL A 27 -28.42 0.31 -11.09
C VAL A 27 -28.95 0.57 -12.52
N GLY A 28 -28.74 -0.37 -13.41
CA GLY A 28 -29.09 -0.20 -14.83
C GLY A 28 -28.35 0.98 -15.48
N GLN A 29 -29.11 1.99 -15.92
CA GLN A 29 -28.58 3.23 -16.50
C GLN A 29 -28.43 4.37 -15.47
N PHE A 30 -28.43 4.03 -14.20
CA PHE A 30 -28.32 4.99 -13.10
C PHE A 30 -27.20 4.59 -12.16
N PHE A 31 -26.67 5.56 -11.44
CA PHE A 31 -25.92 5.34 -10.21
C PHE A 31 -26.77 5.74 -9.02
N ARG A 32 -26.95 4.82 -8.08
CA ARG A 32 -27.57 5.08 -6.79
C ARG A 32 -26.50 5.62 -5.85
N VAL A 33 -26.68 6.86 -5.44
CA VAL A 33 -25.78 7.57 -4.53
C VAL A 33 -26.38 7.52 -3.14
N PHE A 34 -25.69 6.86 -2.21
CA PHE A 34 -26.06 6.83 -0.80
C PHE A 34 -25.38 7.97 -0.05
N ALA A 35 -26.17 8.79 0.62
CA ALA A 35 -25.67 9.93 1.39
C ALA A 35 -26.17 9.84 2.84
N ARG A 36 -25.25 10.06 3.79
CA ARG A 36 -25.52 10.14 5.23
C ARG A 36 -25.77 11.57 5.65
N ASN A 37 -26.75 11.76 6.48
CA ASN A 37 -27.04 13.01 7.19
C ASN A 37 -27.39 12.69 8.65
N GLU A 38 -27.82 13.68 9.43
CA GLU A 38 -28.21 13.56 10.83
C GLU A 38 -29.39 12.60 11.06
N PHE A 39 -30.26 12.35 10.05
CA PHE A 39 -31.41 11.46 10.13
C PHE A 39 -31.09 10.01 9.67
N GLY A 40 -29.90 9.77 9.14
CA GLY A 40 -29.50 8.45 8.64
C GLY A 40 -28.98 8.47 7.21
N VAL A 41 -29.13 7.35 6.50
CA VAL A 41 -28.70 7.20 5.11
C VAL A 41 -29.88 7.27 4.17
N THR A 42 -29.81 8.18 3.21
CA THR A 42 -30.78 8.31 2.12
C THR A 42 -30.10 8.00 0.79
N PHE A 43 -30.86 7.76 -0.27
CA PHE A 43 -30.29 7.58 -1.59
C PHE A 43 -31.02 8.37 -2.67
N ARG A 44 -30.29 8.67 -3.75
CA ARG A 44 -30.84 9.27 -4.96
C ARG A 44 -30.22 8.60 -6.18
N ASP A 45 -31.05 8.36 -7.20
CA ASP A 45 -30.61 7.79 -8.46
C ASP A 45 -30.23 8.91 -9.43
N HIS A 46 -29.02 8.82 -9.99
CA HIS A 46 -28.46 9.76 -10.96
C HIS A 46 -28.27 9.06 -12.31
N PRO A 47 -28.73 9.63 -13.43
CA PRO A 47 -28.53 9.02 -14.74
C PRO A 47 -27.03 8.96 -15.08
N PHE A 48 -26.61 7.86 -15.68
CA PHE A 48 -25.23 7.63 -16.06
C PHE A 48 -25.11 6.92 -17.41
N HIS A 49 -24.30 7.47 -18.28
CA HIS A 49 -23.90 6.84 -19.52
C HIS A 49 -22.39 6.60 -19.48
N PRO A 50 -21.92 5.36 -19.64
CA PRO A 50 -20.50 5.06 -19.76
C PRO A 50 -19.90 5.83 -20.94
N PHE A 51 -18.64 6.26 -20.79
CA PHE A 51 -17.99 7.05 -21.81
C PHE A 51 -16.54 6.62 -22.10
N VAL A 52 -16.05 7.03 -23.26
CA VAL A 52 -14.66 6.90 -23.66
C VAL A 52 -14.21 8.22 -24.30
N LEU A 53 -12.94 8.56 -24.12
CA LEU A 53 -12.30 9.70 -24.77
C LEU A 53 -11.52 9.21 -25.99
N LEU A 54 -11.76 9.79 -27.14
CA LEU A 54 -11.19 9.39 -28.42
C LEU A 54 -10.56 10.58 -29.15
N ALA A 55 -9.52 10.30 -29.93
CA ALA A 55 -8.99 11.24 -30.91
C ALA A 55 -9.89 11.33 -32.15
N ASP A 56 -10.46 10.20 -32.57
CA ASP A 56 -11.34 10.07 -33.72
C ASP A 56 -12.63 9.34 -33.31
N PRO A 57 -13.81 9.96 -33.46
CA PRO A 57 -15.08 9.35 -33.07
C PRO A 57 -15.45 8.13 -33.94
N GLY A 58 -14.87 7.97 -35.12
CA GLY A 58 -15.06 6.83 -36.00
C GLY A 58 -14.55 5.51 -35.40
N LEU A 59 -13.63 5.55 -34.45
CA LEU A 59 -13.16 4.36 -33.73
C LEU A 59 -14.27 3.65 -32.96
N ALA A 60 -15.34 4.34 -32.62
CA ALA A 60 -16.48 3.76 -31.90
C ALA A 60 -17.51 3.12 -32.84
N ASP A 61 -17.46 3.39 -34.16
CA ASP A 61 -18.44 2.87 -35.13
C ASP A 61 -18.30 1.36 -35.38
N ALA A 62 -17.15 0.80 -35.05
CA ALA A 62 -16.84 -0.58 -35.40
C ALA A 62 -17.60 -1.62 -34.55
N VAL A 63 -18.05 -1.29 -33.32
CA VAL A 63 -18.46 -2.31 -32.33
C VAL A 63 -19.69 -1.93 -31.51
N ALA A 64 -19.99 -0.64 -31.30
CA ALA A 64 -20.90 -0.24 -30.21
C ALA A 64 -22.08 0.61 -30.69
N VAL A 65 -23.22 0.47 -30.03
CA VAL A 65 -24.28 1.44 -30.11
C VAL A 65 -23.87 2.71 -29.40
N VAL A 66 -23.47 3.70 -30.17
CA VAL A 66 -23.05 5.03 -29.68
C VAL A 66 -24.29 5.88 -29.46
N THR A 67 -24.54 6.28 -28.22
CA THR A 67 -25.69 7.13 -27.88
C THR A 67 -25.45 8.57 -28.31
N ARG A 68 -24.29 9.13 -27.94
CA ARG A 68 -23.97 10.54 -28.15
C ARG A 68 -22.48 10.74 -28.36
N ARG A 69 -22.15 11.74 -29.20
CA ARG A 69 -20.77 12.18 -29.46
C ARG A 69 -20.67 13.68 -29.23
N TYR A 70 -19.73 14.05 -28.39
CA TYR A 70 -19.48 15.46 -28.07
C TYR A 70 -18.05 15.82 -28.46
N ARG A 71 -17.92 16.89 -29.24
CA ARG A 71 -16.62 17.47 -29.52
C ARG A 71 -16.21 18.40 -28.38
N LEU A 72 -15.02 18.18 -27.86
CA LEU A 72 -14.38 19.00 -26.84
C LEU A 72 -13.61 20.15 -27.51
N GLN A 73 -13.42 21.26 -26.80
CA GLN A 73 -12.64 22.41 -27.25
C GLN A 73 -11.14 22.07 -27.25
N GLY A 74 -10.33 22.81 -28.03
CA GLY A 74 -8.91 22.53 -28.18
C GLY A 74 -8.60 21.72 -29.43
N SER A 75 -7.37 21.83 -29.91
CA SER A 75 -6.92 21.21 -31.18
C SER A 75 -6.05 19.98 -30.99
N GLY A 76 -5.61 19.70 -29.75
CA GLY A 76 -4.72 18.59 -29.41
C GLY A 76 -5.39 17.53 -28.53
N GLY A 77 -4.94 16.30 -28.63
CA GLY A 77 -5.34 15.25 -27.71
C GLY A 77 -6.65 14.53 -28.07
N LEU A 78 -7.30 14.00 -27.02
CA LEU A 78 -8.55 13.25 -27.09
C LEU A 78 -9.71 14.27 -27.11
N CYS A 79 -10.11 14.68 -28.29
CA CYS A 79 -11.07 15.76 -28.53
C CYS A 79 -12.53 15.29 -28.67
N TRP A 80 -12.80 14.01 -28.51
CA TRP A 80 -14.15 13.46 -28.56
C TRP A 80 -14.51 12.70 -27.29
N LEU A 81 -15.61 13.09 -26.67
CA LEU A 81 -16.30 12.31 -25.63
C LEU A 81 -17.42 11.51 -26.28
N VAL A 82 -17.31 10.19 -26.22
CA VAL A 82 -18.31 9.26 -26.79
C VAL A 82 -19.00 8.56 -25.64
N GLN A 83 -20.33 8.73 -25.55
CA GLN A 83 -21.19 8.06 -24.57
C GLN A 83 -21.87 6.84 -25.19
N LEU A 84 -22.05 5.81 -24.36
CA LEU A 84 -22.62 4.51 -24.70
C LEU A 84 -23.89 4.25 -23.89
N ASP A 85 -24.78 3.41 -24.38
CA ASP A 85 -26.04 3.10 -23.71
C ASP A 85 -25.88 2.24 -22.47
N SER A 86 -24.91 1.32 -22.50
CA SER A 86 -24.74 0.35 -21.42
C SER A 86 -23.26 0.12 -21.09
N TRP A 87 -23.03 -0.35 -19.86
CA TRP A 87 -21.69 -0.81 -19.45
C TRP A 87 -21.19 -1.99 -20.28
N ARG A 88 -22.08 -2.83 -20.77
CA ARG A 88 -21.74 -3.94 -21.67
C ARG A 88 -21.18 -3.43 -23.00
N ASP A 89 -21.81 -2.44 -23.60
CA ASP A 89 -21.35 -1.84 -24.88
C ASP A 89 -19.99 -1.18 -24.67
N TRP A 90 -19.80 -0.54 -23.52
CA TRP A 90 -18.51 0.03 -23.14
C TRP A 90 -17.40 -1.04 -23.01
N CYS A 91 -17.69 -2.19 -22.38
CA CYS A 91 -16.72 -3.29 -22.31
C CYS A 91 -16.32 -3.80 -23.70
N LEU A 92 -17.29 -3.99 -24.60
CA LEU A 92 -17.04 -4.43 -25.98
C LEU A 92 -16.17 -3.42 -26.74
N LEU A 93 -16.51 -2.12 -26.66
CA LEU A 93 -15.71 -1.08 -27.29
C LEU A 93 -14.30 -1.04 -26.73
N ARG A 94 -14.14 -1.15 -25.43
CA ARG A 94 -12.84 -1.16 -24.77
C ARG A 94 -11.98 -2.35 -25.21
N GLU A 95 -12.55 -3.56 -25.28
CA GLU A 95 -11.84 -4.75 -25.79
C GLU A 95 -11.36 -4.54 -27.23
N TYR A 96 -12.19 -3.97 -28.09
CA TYR A 96 -11.80 -3.61 -29.45
C TYR A 96 -10.66 -2.58 -29.47
N LEU A 97 -10.77 -1.50 -28.70
CA LEU A 97 -9.75 -0.44 -28.64
C LEU A 97 -8.40 -0.95 -28.08
N GLN A 98 -8.43 -1.91 -27.16
CA GLN A 98 -7.22 -2.56 -26.63
C GLN A 98 -6.47 -3.39 -27.68
N GLN A 99 -7.18 -3.95 -28.67
CA GLN A 99 -6.58 -4.70 -29.77
C GLN A 99 -5.92 -3.78 -30.82
N LEU A 100 -6.24 -2.49 -30.83
CA LEU A 100 -5.62 -1.54 -31.73
C LEU A 100 -4.16 -1.31 -31.32
N SER A 101 -3.25 -1.35 -32.30
CA SER A 101 -1.81 -1.06 -32.07
C SER A 101 -1.52 0.42 -31.81
N ARG A 102 -2.52 1.21 -31.39
CA ARG A 102 -2.46 2.66 -31.16
C ARG A 102 -3.05 3.05 -29.82
N PRO A 103 -2.39 2.74 -28.70
CA PRO A 103 -2.94 3.01 -27.36
C PRO A 103 -3.12 4.50 -27.05
N ALA A 104 -2.39 5.39 -27.71
CA ALA A 104 -2.47 6.83 -27.43
C ALA A 104 -3.74 7.52 -27.97
N VAL A 105 -4.50 6.89 -28.87
CA VAL A 105 -5.67 7.53 -29.52
C VAL A 105 -6.96 7.42 -28.73
N TRP A 106 -6.92 6.81 -27.56
CA TRP A 106 -8.07 6.65 -26.67
C TRP A 106 -7.67 6.62 -25.21
N PHE A 107 -8.62 6.97 -24.35
CA PHE A 107 -8.51 6.80 -22.89
C PHE A 107 -9.87 6.50 -22.26
N ALA A 108 -9.92 5.60 -21.32
CA ALA A 108 -11.12 5.27 -20.57
C ALA A 108 -10.78 4.83 -19.13
N PHE A 109 -11.66 5.16 -18.20
CA PHE A 109 -11.58 4.64 -16.83
C PHE A 109 -12.23 3.25 -16.80
N PRO A 110 -11.55 2.23 -16.28
CA PRO A 110 -12.06 0.86 -16.34
C PRO A 110 -13.17 0.55 -15.31
N GLU A 111 -13.41 1.43 -14.34
CA GLU A 111 -14.45 1.26 -13.32
C GLU A 111 -15.62 2.22 -13.56
N SER A 112 -16.84 1.70 -13.52
CA SER A 112 -18.06 2.49 -13.72
C SER A 112 -18.25 3.55 -12.64
N SER A 113 -17.94 3.22 -11.38
CA SER A 113 -17.98 4.16 -10.25
C SER A 113 -17.04 5.34 -10.43
N GLN A 114 -15.82 5.09 -10.92
CA GLN A 114 -14.85 6.16 -11.20
C GLN A 114 -15.31 7.04 -12.37
N GLN A 115 -15.85 6.43 -13.46
CA GLN A 115 -16.43 7.20 -14.56
C GLN A 115 -17.58 8.09 -14.09
N PHE A 116 -18.46 7.54 -13.23
CA PHE A 116 -19.56 8.31 -12.68
C PHE A 116 -19.07 9.50 -11.83
N LEU A 117 -18.10 9.29 -10.93
CA LEU A 117 -17.52 10.36 -10.11
C LEU A 117 -16.82 11.44 -10.96
N VAL A 118 -16.14 11.04 -12.04
CA VAL A 118 -15.54 11.97 -13.00
C VAL A 118 -16.60 12.76 -13.76
N ALA A 119 -17.66 12.11 -14.23
CA ALA A 119 -18.72 12.76 -15.00
C ALA A 119 -19.64 13.66 -14.15
N SER A 120 -19.98 13.25 -12.94
CA SER A 120 -20.91 13.96 -12.05
C SER A 120 -20.28 15.08 -11.22
N GLY A 121 -18.97 15.02 -10.97
CA GLY A 121 -18.27 15.92 -10.05
C GLY A 121 -18.48 15.61 -8.57
N ILE A 122 -19.25 14.58 -8.26
CA ILE A 122 -19.45 14.11 -6.89
C ILE A 122 -18.11 13.59 -6.34
N THR A 123 -17.86 13.87 -5.06
CA THR A 123 -16.78 13.25 -4.26
C THR A 123 -17.38 12.61 -3.02
N CYS A 124 -16.78 11.50 -2.59
CA CYS A 124 -17.22 10.81 -1.40
C CYS A 124 -16.80 11.57 -0.13
N PHE A 125 -17.56 11.40 0.95
CA PHE A 125 -17.30 11.95 2.28
C PHE A 125 -17.23 13.49 2.35
N LYS A 126 -17.60 14.22 1.31
CA LYS A 126 -17.65 15.67 1.36
C LYS A 126 -18.72 16.13 2.36
N GLY A 127 -18.35 17.05 3.27
CA GLY A 127 -19.27 17.55 4.30
C GLY A 127 -19.47 16.60 5.49
N LEU A 128 -18.77 15.47 5.55
CA LEU A 128 -18.75 14.56 6.71
C LEU A 128 -17.46 14.74 7.50
N GLU A 129 -17.53 14.48 8.80
CA GLU A 129 -16.39 14.18 9.64
C GLU A 129 -16.29 12.65 9.80
N PRO A 130 -15.12 12.10 10.12
CA PRO A 130 -14.98 10.65 10.32
C PRO A 130 -15.87 10.05 11.40
N SER A 131 -16.19 10.84 12.42
CA SER A 131 -17.12 10.50 13.49
C SER A 131 -18.57 10.31 13.02
N ASP A 132 -18.92 10.87 11.85
CA ASP A 132 -20.25 10.72 11.27
C ASP A 132 -20.43 9.36 10.58
N LEU A 133 -19.30 8.70 10.26
CA LEU A 133 -19.30 7.39 9.59
C LEU A 133 -19.53 6.27 10.60
N LYS A 134 -20.55 5.45 10.37
CA LYS A 134 -20.79 4.27 11.18
C LYS A 134 -19.88 3.12 10.73
N LEU A 135 -19.08 2.61 11.64
CA LEU A 135 -18.16 1.49 11.47
C LEU A 135 -18.75 0.23 12.08
N LEU A 136 -18.49 -0.93 11.48
CA LEU A 136 -18.61 -2.24 12.14
C LEU A 136 -17.39 -3.09 11.77
N CYS A 137 -16.58 -3.42 12.76
CA CYS A 137 -15.44 -4.31 12.63
C CYS A 137 -15.89 -5.75 12.93
N ILE A 138 -15.46 -6.70 12.11
CA ILE A 138 -15.77 -8.12 12.23
C ILE A 138 -14.47 -8.91 12.29
N THR A 139 -14.39 -9.90 13.18
CA THR A 139 -13.29 -10.87 13.23
C THR A 139 -13.87 -12.27 13.49
N VAL A 140 -13.37 -13.26 12.77
CA VAL A 140 -13.89 -14.63 12.77
C VAL A 140 -12.83 -15.60 13.28
N SER A 141 -13.21 -16.51 14.17
CA SER A 141 -12.42 -17.67 14.57
C SER A 141 -13.03 -18.95 14.01
N VAL A 142 -12.16 -19.85 13.56
CA VAL A 142 -12.55 -21.16 13.02
C VAL A 142 -11.83 -22.27 13.74
N ASN A 143 -12.42 -23.47 13.74
CA ASN A 143 -11.79 -24.66 14.30
C ASN A 143 -10.61 -25.11 13.44
N ARG A 144 -9.40 -24.88 13.91
CA ARG A 144 -8.15 -25.23 13.20
C ARG A 144 -7.90 -26.74 13.12
N ALA A 145 -8.54 -27.55 13.98
CA ALA A 145 -8.39 -29.00 13.95
C ALA A 145 -8.97 -29.64 12.65
N ASP A 146 -9.92 -28.96 12.02
CA ASP A 146 -10.53 -29.40 10.75
C ASP A 146 -9.77 -28.88 9.52
N THR A 147 -8.75 -28.05 9.70
CA THR A 147 -7.91 -27.56 8.61
C THR A 147 -6.62 -28.36 8.56
N GLN A 148 -6.50 -29.27 7.59
CA GLN A 148 -5.27 -30.06 7.39
C GLN A 148 -4.06 -29.21 6.95
N MET A 149 -4.18 -27.86 6.87
CA MET A 149 -3.09 -26.95 6.51
C MET A 149 -3.30 -25.55 7.09
N PRO A 150 -2.28 -24.89 7.66
CA PRO A 150 -2.29 -23.47 8.01
C PRO A 150 -1.99 -22.64 6.76
N GLY A 151 -2.98 -22.36 5.93
CA GLY A 151 -2.92 -21.43 4.81
C GLY A 151 -3.97 -20.37 4.97
N HIS A 152 -3.59 -19.09 4.84
CA HIS A 152 -4.53 -17.99 4.81
C HIS A 152 -5.52 -18.18 3.64
N GLY A 153 -6.83 -18.13 3.91
CA GLY A 153 -7.89 -18.15 2.89
C GLY A 153 -8.67 -19.45 2.71
N GLN A 154 -8.51 -20.47 3.58
CA GLN A 154 -9.31 -21.68 3.52
C GLN A 154 -10.10 -21.94 4.79
N CYS A 155 -11.28 -21.31 4.89
CA CYS A 155 -12.36 -21.83 5.71
C CYS A 155 -13.14 -22.97 5.04
N GLY A 156 -12.64 -23.61 4.01
CA GLY A 156 -13.40 -24.52 3.14
C GLY A 156 -14.33 -25.52 3.84
N ASN A 157 -13.90 -26.10 4.95
CA ASN A 157 -14.69 -27.00 5.77
C ASN A 157 -14.67 -26.68 7.26
N ALA A 158 -13.79 -25.78 7.73
CA ALA A 158 -13.68 -25.46 9.14
C ALA A 158 -14.92 -24.74 9.67
N ALA A 159 -15.48 -25.23 10.76
CA ALA A 159 -16.64 -24.61 11.39
C ALA A 159 -16.23 -23.31 12.10
N ILE A 160 -17.10 -22.31 12.06
CA ILE A 160 -16.93 -21.07 12.79
C ILE A 160 -17.13 -21.37 14.29
N THR A 161 -16.14 -21.00 15.10
CA THR A 161 -16.17 -21.19 16.56
C THR A 161 -16.63 -19.93 17.30
N ALA A 162 -16.29 -18.76 16.78
CA ALA A 162 -16.76 -17.50 17.32
C ALA A 162 -16.64 -16.38 16.27
N ILE A 163 -17.49 -15.36 16.43
CA ILE A 163 -17.45 -14.11 15.67
C ILE A 163 -17.45 -12.97 16.70
N ALA A 164 -16.48 -12.08 16.62
CA ALA A 164 -16.47 -10.86 17.41
C ALA A 164 -16.78 -9.67 16.52
N VAL A 165 -17.58 -8.75 17.03
CA VAL A 165 -17.97 -7.51 16.35
C VAL A 165 -17.80 -6.32 17.28
N SER A 166 -17.42 -5.16 16.73
CA SER A 166 -17.34 -3.89 17.46
C SER A 166 -17.63 -2.73 16.50
N ASN A 167 -18.36 -1.71 16.96
CA ASN A 167 -18.54 -0.47 16.22
C ASN A 167 -17.44 0.57 16.55
N GLY A 168 -16.50 0.20 17.41
CA GLY A 168 -15.38 1.07 17.82
C GLY A 168 -15.73 2.13 18.87
N THR A 169 -16.96 2.14 19.38
CA THR A 169 -17.44 3.09 20.40
C THR A 169 -18.10 2.39 21.58
N ASP A 170 -19.37 2.09 21.49
CA ASP A 170 -20.24 1.64 22.60
C ASP A 170 -20.81 0.23 22.41
N PHE A 171 -20.58 -0.39 21.26
CA PHE A 171 -21.11 -1.71 20.95
C PHE A 171 -19.99 -2.72 20.68
N GLU A 172 -19.99 -3.80 21.46
CA GLU A 172 -19.15 -5.00 21.24
C GLU A 172 -19.96 -6.24 21.57
N GLU A 173 -19.84 -7.27 20.75
CA GLU A 173 -20.48 -8.57 20.98
C GLU A 173 -19.58 -9.71 20.51
N VAL A 174 -19.52 -10.79 21.30
CA VAL A 174 -18.94 -12.08 20.88
C VAL A 174 -20.04 -13.11 20.73
N ILE A 175 -20.20 -13.59 19.51
CA ILE A 175 -21.13 -14.63 19.11
C ILE A 175 -20.33 -15.94 19.13
N SER A 176 -20.59 -16.83 20.11
CA SER A 176 -19.79 -18.05 20.33
C SER A 176 -20.58 -19.31 20.06
N ALA A 177 -19.89 -20.33 19.50
CA ALA A 177 -20.41 -21.68 19.32
C ALA A 177 -20.75 -22.41 20.64
N GLU A 178 -20.31 -21.87 21.77
CA GLU A 178 -20.71 -22.36 23.09
C GLU A 178 -22.18 -22.10 23.43
N ARG A 179 -22.77 -21.07 22.77
CA ARG A 179 -24.14 -20.63 23.07
C ARG A 179 -25.09 -20.77 21.89
N LEU A 180 -24.58 -20.72 20.67
CA LEU A 180 -25.36 -20.71 19.45
C LEU A 180 -24.82 -21.71 18.42
N THR A 181 -25.69 -22.33 17.66
CA THR A 181 -25.26 -23.09 16.48
C THR A 181 -24.71 -22.16 15.39
N GLU A 182 -23.88 -22.69 14.51
CA GLU A 182 -23.29 -21.89 13.43
C GLU A 182 -24.32 -21.14 12.56
N PRO A 183 -25.46 -21.75 12.14
CA PRO A 183 -26.53 -21.02 11.46
C PRO A 183 -27.11 -19.86 12.28
N GLU A 184 -27.25 -20.02 13.59
CA GLU A 184 -27.73 -18.97 14.50
C GLU A 184 -26.70 -17.85 14.64
N MET A 185 -25.42 -18.16 14.73
CA MET A 185 -24.34 -17.17 14.74
C MET A 185 -24.35 -16.31 13.48
N LEU A 186 -24.50 -16.91 12.30
CA LEU A 186 -24.58 -16.22 11.02
C LEU A 186 -25.82 -15.31 10.91
N ARG A 187 -26.98 -15.78 11.44
CA ARG A 187 -28.18 -14.93 11.52
C ARG A 187 -28.01 -13.78 12.50
N ARG A 188 -27.41 -14.03 13.68
CA ARG A 188 -27.14 -12.97 14.66
C ARG A 188 -26.22 -11.90 14.09
N LEU A 189 -25.14 -12.27 13.40
CA LEU A 189 -24.25 -11.34 12.71
C LEU A 189 -25.03 -10.49 11.68
N THR A 190 -25.91 -11.14 10.89
CA THR A 190 -26.75 -10.44 9.91
C THR A 190 -27.69 -9.43 10.59
N MET A 191 -28.31 -9.80 11.71
CA MET A 191 -29.15 -8.89 12.50
C MET A 191 -28.35 -7.69 13.02
N ILE A 192 -27.16 -7.91 13.56
CA ILE A 192 -26.27 -6.83 14.05
C ILE A 192 -25.95 -5.84 12.93
N ILE A 193 -25.60 -6.33 11.73
CA ILE A 193 -25.31 -5.46 10.57
C ILE A 193 -26.54 -4.62 10.18
N GLN A 194 -27.73 -5.21 10.27
CA GLN A 194 -28.99 -4.49 9.99
C GLN A 194 -29.34 -3.47 11.07
N GLU A 195 -29.16 -3.83 12.35
CA GLU A 195 -29.44 -2.97 13.51
C GLU A 195 -28.48 -1.78 13.59
N GLN A 196 -27.17 -2.03 13.39
CA GLN A 196 -26.12 -0.98 13.45
C GLN A 196 -26.11 -0.10 12.19
N ASP A 197 -26.59 -0.59 11.06
CA ASP A 197 -26.55 0.06 9.74
C ASP A 197 -25.20 0.74 9.43
N PRO A 198 -24.08 -0.02 9.41
CA PRO A 198 -22.77 0.57 9.18
C PRO A 198 -22.61 1.10 7.74
N ASP A 199 -21.86 2.21 7.59
CA ASP A 199 -21.38 2.66 6.29
C ASP A 199 -20.18 1.85 5.85
N ILE A 200 -19.35 1.45 6.84
CA ILE A 200 -18.10 0.73 6.66
C ILE A 200 -18.16 -0.59 7.42
N ILE A 201 -18.02 -1.69 6.71
CA ILE A 201 -17.75 -3.00 7.30
C ILE A 201 -16.26 -3.27 7.13
N THR A 202 -15.57 -3.56 8.24
CA THR A 202 -14.12 -3.74 8.25
C THR A 202 -13.68 -4.98 9.01
N GLY A 203 -12.43 -5.39 8.78
CA GLY A 203 -11.71 -6.46 9.46
C GLY A 203 -10.25 -6.41 9.04
N TYR A 204 -9.39 -7.20 9.71
CA TYR A 204 -7.96 -7.15 9.38
C TYR A 204 -7.60 -7.88 8.07
N GLN A 205 -8.28 -8.96 7.76
CA GLN A 205 -8.17 -9.75 6.53
C GLN A 205 -9.56 -10.05 5.96
N LEU A 206 -10.42 -9.03 6.00
CA LEU A 206 -11.84 -9.18 5.71
C LEU A 206 -12.09 -9.81 4.33
N SER A 207 -11.46 -9.27 3.30
CA SER A 207 -11.70 -9.70 1.91
C SER A 207 -10.99 -11.00 1.55
N GLU A 208 -9.83 -11.28 2.16
CA GLU A 208 -9.01 -12.44 1.82
C GLU A 208 -9.44 -13.71 2.59
N ASP A 209 -9.85 -13.58 3.85
CA ASP A 209 -10.10 -14.73 4.75
C ASP A 209 -11.49 -14.73 5.37
N GLU A 210 -11.92 -13.66 6.05
CA GLU A 210 -13.11 -13.65 6.91
C GLU A 210 -14.40 -13.71 6.11
N LEU A 211 -14.56 -12.86 5.09
CA LEU A 211 -15.76 -12.80 4.28
C LEU A 211 -15.93 -14.03 3.39
N PRO A 212 -14.91 -14.56 2.70
CA PRO A 212 -14.98 -15.86 2.02
C PRO A 212 -15.45 -16.99 2.93
N CYS A 213 -14.96 -17.03 4.17
CA CYS A 213 -15.36 -17.98 5.19
C CYS A 213 -16.86 -17.86 5.50
N LEU A 214 -17.31 -16.68 5.90
CA LEU A 214 -18.71 -16.40 6.25
C LEU A 214 -19.66 -16.74 5.10
N VAL A 215 -19.33 -16.35 3.87
CA VAL A 215 -20.13 -16.65 2.66
C VAL A 215 -20.19 -18.15 2.38
N SER A 216 -19.06 -18.86 2.48
CA SER A 216 -19.00 -20.32 2.26
C SER A 216 -19.83 -21.07 3.29
N ARG A 217 -19.68 -20.70 4.58
CA ARG A 217 -20.42 -21.34 5.68
C ARG A 217 -21.92 -21.04 5.60
N ALA A 218 -22.29 -19.80 5.27
CA ALA A 218 -23.69 -19.42 5.08
C ALA A 218 -24.36 -20.23 3.98
N ARG A 219 -23.69 -20.40 2.83
CA ARG A 219 -24.18 -21.26 1.73
C ARG A 219 -24.35 -22.69 2.16
N ARG A 220 -23.40 -23.25 2.92
CA ARG A 220 -23.50 -24.64 3.43
C ARG A 220 -24.69 -24.85 4.34
N HIS A 221 -25.05 -23.85 5.14
CA HIS A 221 -26.17 -23.93 6.08
C HIS A 221 -27.47 -23.36 5.53
N GLY A 222 -27.52 -22.91 4.28
CA GLY A 222 -28.71 -22.28 3.70
C GLY A 222 -29.13 -20.98 4.42
N VAL A 223 -28.18 -20.28 5.03
CA VAL A 223 -28.38 -18.99 5.70
C VAL A 223 -28.15 -17.87 4.72
N ARG A 224 -29.12 -16.96 4.59
CA ARG A 224 -28.99 -15.77 3.77
C ARG A 224 -28.27 -14.64 4.54
N LEU A 225 -27.18 -14.13 3.99
CA LEU A 225 -26.44 -12.98 4.54
C LEU A 225 -26.98 -11.67 3.95
N ALA A 226 -28.14 -11.22 4.39
CA ALA A 226 -28.80 -10.01 3.90
C ALA A 226 -28.09 -8.73 4.44
N TRP A 227 -26.85 -8.48 4.02
CA TRP A 227 -25.99 -7.40 4.52
C TRP A 227 -26.13 -6.10 3.74
N GLY A 228 -26.54 -6.18 2.49
CA GLY A 228 -26.77 -4.97 1.68
C GLY A 228 -27.97 -4.16 2.18
N ARG A 229 -27.95 -2.85 1.99
CA ARG A 229 -29.07 -1.94 2.32
C ARG A 229 -30.36 -2.27 1.56
N ASN A 230 -30.26 -3.03 0.48
CA ASN A 230 -31.41 -3.62 -0.26
C ASN A 230 -31.70 -5.06 0.14
N GLY A 231 -31.04 -5.59 1.16
CA GLY A 231 -31.15 -6.99 1.57
C GLY A 231 -30.40 -7.99 0.67
N ALA A 232 -29.54 -7.53 -0.23
CA ALA A 232 -28.67 -8.39 -1.03
C ALA A 232 -27.57 -9.03 -0.18
N GLU A 233 -27.09 -10.19 -0.64
CA GLU A 233 -25.93 -10.85 -0.04
C GLU A 233 -24.60 -10.23 -0.54
N PRO A 234 -23.50 -10.39 0.20
CA PRO A 234 -22.17 -10.05 -0.30
C PRO A 234 -21.89 -10.74 -1.63
N CYS A 235 -21.51 -9.97 -2.64
CA CYS A 235 -21.28 -10.45 -4.00
C CYS A 235 -19.80 -10.44 -4.34
N LEU A 236 -19.28 -11.60 -4.81
CA LEU A 236 -17.91 -11.69 -5.31
C LEU A 236 -17.87 -11.07 -6.71
N GLN A 237 -17.09 -10.01 -6.87
CA GLN A 237 -16.86 -9.34 -8.15
C GLN A 237 -15.69 -9.98 -8.87
N HIS A 238 -15.86 -10.26 -10.15
CA HIS A 238 -14.79 -10.68 -11.03
C HIS A 238 -14.23 -9.45 -11.77
N ILE A 239 -13.14 -8.88 -11.26
CA ILE A 239 -12.49 -7.73 -11.89
C ILE A 239 -11.22 -8.24 -12.61
N PRO A 240 -11.22 -8.31 -13.97
CA PRO A 240 -10.13 -8.93 -14.73
C PRO A 240 -8.77 -8.25 -14.56
N GLU A 241 -8.75 -7.00 -14.14
CA GLU A 241 -7.54 -6.14 -14.09
C GLU A 241 -6.98 -5.94 -12.68
N HIS A 242 -7.65 -6.43 -11.65
CA HIS A 242 -7.12 -6.31 -10.29
C HIS A 242 -6.09 -7.37 -10.01
N HIS A 243 -4.94 -6.88 -9.54
CA HIS A 243 -3.75 -7.65 -9.22
C HIS A 243 -4.03 -9.00 -8.56
N ALA A 244 -3.57 -10.05 -9.25
CA ALA A 244 -3.22 -11.35 -8.66
C ALA A 244 -4.31 -12.03 -7.83
N GLY A 245 -5.49 -12.29 -8.42
CA GLY A 245 -6.40 -13.34 -7.90
C GLY A 245 -7.00 -13.13 -6.51
N ARG A 246 -7.00 -11.89 -5.99
CA ARG A 246 -7.62 -11.60 -4.70
C ARG A 246 -9.12 -11.47 -4.85
N PRO A 247 -9.90 -12.12 -3.97
CA PRO A 247 -11.35 -11.95 -3.97
C PRO A 247 -11.72 -10.50 -3.66
N HIS A 248 -12.57 -9.93 -4.48
CA HIS A 248 -13.15 -8.61 -4.28
C HIS A 248 -14.65 -8.76 -4.06
N TYR A 249 -15.10 -8.44 -2.86
CA TYR A 249 -16.51 -8.50 -2.51
C TYR A 249 -17.13 -7.11 -2.47
N ASP A 250 -18.40 -7.02 -2.87
CA ASP A 250 -19.23 -5.85 -2.68
C ASP A 250 -20.41 -6.16 -1.75
N VAL A 251 -20.77 -5.21 -0.92
CA VAL A 251 -21.99 -5.21 -0.10
C VAL A 251 -22.81 -3.98 -0.47
N TYR A 252 -23.95 -4.20 -1.11
CA TYR A 252 -24.75 -3.15 -1.69
C TYR A 252 -25.03 -1.99 -0.73
N GLY A 253 -24.64 -0.78 -1.13
CA GLY A 253 -24.81 0.44 -0.37
C GLY A 253 -23.88 0.60 0.85
N ARG A 254 -22.85 -0.22 0.99
CA ARG A 254 -21.86 -0.17 2.08
C ARG A 254 -20.45 -0.27 1.52
N THR A 255 -19.49 0.26 2.24
CA THR A 255 -18.06 0.14 1.90
C THR A 255 -17.43 -1.02 2.67
N LEU A 256 -16.77 -1.94 1.98
CA LEU A 256 -15.88 -2.93 2.59
C LEU A 256 -14.47 -2.36 2.66
N LEU A 257 -13.89 -2.34 3.85
CA LEU A 257 -12.55 -1.80 4.09
C LEU A 257 -11.67 -2.83 4.81
N ASP A 258 -10.65 -3.34 4.13
CA ASP A 258 -9.68 -4.26 4.71
C ASP A 258 -8.51 -3.47 5.34
N ILE A 259 -8.35 -3.58 6.67
CA ILE A 259 -7.31 -2.84 7.40
C ILE A 259 -5.90 -3.31 7.03
N ARG A 260 -5.73 -4.58 6.68
CA ARG A 260 -4.45 -5.07 6.16
C ARG A 260 -4.05 -4.38 4.86
N ALA A 261 -5.00 -3.98 4.02
CA ALA A 261 -4.72 -3.22 2.80
C ALA A 261 -4.18 -1.82 3.14
N LEU A 262 -4.75 -1.14 4.15
CA LEU A 262 -4.26 0.14 4.68
C LEU A 262 -2.83 0.00 5.23
N VAL A 263 -2.60 -1.01 6.07
CA VAL A 263 -1.27 -1.32 6.65
C VAL A 263 -0.25 -1.57 5.54
N ARG A 264 -0.60 -2.37 4.53
CA ARG A 264 0.29 -2.65 3.39
C ARG A 264 0.57 -1.40 2.55
N GLN A 265 -0.39 -0.51 2.43
CA GLN A 265 -0.20 0.74 1.69
C GLN A 265 0.73 1.68 2.43
N TYR A 266 0.57 1.82 3.74
CA TYR A 266 1.50 2.55 4.59
C TYR A 266 2.91 1.94 4.50
N ASP A 267 3.05 0.62 4.64
CA ASP A 267 4.34 -0.08 4.54
C ASP A 267 5.02 0.11 3.18
N ARG A 268 4.27 0.22 2.08
CA ARG A 268 4.84 0.53 0.76
C ARG A 268 5.44 1.93 0.66
N GLN A 269 4.88 2.90 1.37
CA GLN A 269 5.33 4.28 1.35
C GLN A 269 6.48 4.54 2.32
N VAL A 270 6.41 4.00 3.53
CA VAL A 270 7.34 4.30 4.63
C VAL A 270 8.30 3.14 4.90
N ARG A 271 7.95 1.91 4.52
CA ARG A 271 8.73 0.65 4.59
C ARG A 271 9.32 0.28 5.97
N PRO A 272 8.61 0.41 7.09
CA PRO A 272 9.20 0.10 8.38
C PRO A 272 8.73 -1.21 9.00
N LEU A 273 7.67 -1.85 8.48
CA LEU A 273 6.99 -2.94 9.20
C LEU A 273 7.75 -4.27 9.11
N PRO A 274 7.99 -4.95 10.24
CA PRO A 274 8.61 -6.27 10.26
C PRO A 274 7.74 -7.36 9.61
N GLY A 275 6.45 -7.10 9.49
CA GLY A 275 5.46 -7.97 8.87
C GLY A 275 4.09 -7.31 8.74
N SER A 276 3.16 -7.92 8.00
CA SER A 276 1.81 -7.41 7.80
C SER A 276 0.73 -8.22 8.55
N GLY A 277 1.08 -8.96 9.60
CA GLY A 277 0.13 -9.60 10.52
C GLY A 277 -0.47 -8.59 11.50
N LEU A 278 -1.67 -8.87 12.03
CA LEU A 278 -2.37 -7.96 12.97
C LEU A 278 -1.48 -7.60 14.17
N GLN A 279 -0.96 -8.59 14.88
CA GLN A 279 -0.12 -8.36 16.07
C GLN A 279 1.14 -7.55 15.76
N GLN A 280 1.79 -7.79 14.62
CA GLN A 280 2.99 -7.06 14.19
C GLN A 280 2.66 -5.61 13.84
N ALA A 281 1.53 -5.38 13.16
CA ALA A 281 1.06 -4.04 12.86
C ALA A 281 0.64 -3.31 14.12
N ALA A 282 -0.15 -3.94 15.00
CA ALA A 282 -0.58 -3.34 16.25
C ALA A 282 0.61 -2.98 17.15
N ALA A 283 1.62 -3.84 17.26
CA ALA A 283 2.84 -3.57 18.01
C ALA A 283 3.61 -2.37 17.40
N TRP A 284 3.77 -2.35 16.07
CA TRP A 284 4.46 -1.26 15.39
C TRP A 284 3.79 0.10 15.60
N PHE A 285 2.47 0.14 15.51
CA PHE A 285 1.70 1.37 15.67
C PHE A 285 1.37 1.72 17.14
N GLY A 286 1.86 0.94 18.09
CA GLY A 286 1.57 1.15 19.51
C GLY A 286 0.11 0.89 19.89
N CYS A 287 -0.60 0.10 19.09
CA CYS A 287 -2.01 -0.26 19.28
C CYS A 287 -2.20 -1.63 19.95
N SER A 288 -1.11 -2.32 20.34
CA SER A 288 -1.20 -3.62 21.02
C SER A 288 -1.93 -3.48 22.35
N MET A 289 -2.92 -4.35 22.53
CA MET A 289 -3.67 -4.41 23.78
C MET A 289 -3.24 -5.61 24.60
N LEU A 290 -3.16 -5.43 25.94
CA LEU A 290 -2.94 -6.56 26.83
C LEU A 290 -4.18 -7.45 26.78
N SER A 291 -3.97 -8.74 26.55
CA SER A 291 -5.04 -9.72 26.63
C SER A 291 -5.40 -9.88 28.11
N ASP A 292 -6.62 -9.50 28.46
CA ASP A 292 -7.18 -9.75 29.79
C ASP A 292 -7.56 -11.23 29.86
N ALA A 293 -7.11 -11.93 30.91
CA ALA A 293 -7.33 -13.38 31.04
C ALA A 293 -8.83 -13.75 31.09
N ASP A 294 -9.69 -12.81 31.49
CA ASP A 294 -11.13 -12.98 31.60
C ASP A 294 -11.90 -12.62 30.31
N GLN A 295 -11.21 -12.12 29.25
CA GLN A 295 -11.85 -11.69 28.00
C GLN A 295 -11.57 -12.66 26.85
N HIS A 296 -12.56 -12.80 25.97
CA HIS A 296 -12.41 -13.62 24.77
C HIS A 296 -11.31 -13.06 23.85
N PRO A 297 -10.32 -13.86 23.38
CA PRO A 297 -9.17 -13.38 22.58
C PRO A 297 -9.56 -12.61 21.31
N LEU A 298 -10.72 -12.89 20.71
CA LEU A 298 -11.20 -12.16 19.53
C LEU A 298 -11.56 -10.71 19.82
N LEU A 299 -11.94 -10.35 21.06
CA LEU A 299 -12.20 -8.94 21.42
C LEU A 299 -10.93 -8.12 21.35
N THR A 300 -9.79 -8.67 21.78
CA THR A 300 -8.49 -8.02 21.62
C THR A 300 -8.18 -7.77 20.15
N ALA A 301 -8.36 -8.77 19.28
CA ALA A 301 -8.12 -8.64 17.85
C ALA A 301 -9.04 -7.60 17.16
N VAL A 302 -10.33 -7.55 17.53
CA VAL A 302 -11.27 -6.54 17.04
C VAL A 302 -10.86 -5.14 17.47
N ARG A 303 -10.52 -4.95 18.76
CA ARG A 303 -10.09 -3.66 19.31
C ARG A 303 -8.79 -3.16 18.68
N GLU A 304 -7.80 -4.04 18.49
CA GLU A 304 -6.55 -3.71 17.78
C GLU A 304 -6.83 -3.33 16.33
N THR A 305 -7.75 -4.01 15.65
CA THR A 305 -8.17 -3.69 14.28
C THR A 305 -8.86 -2.32 14.20
N VAL A 306 -9.74 -2.02 15.16
CA VAL A 306 -10.40 -0.71 15.26
C VAL A 306 -9.38 0.41 15.54
N ALA A 307 -8.43 0.18 16.44
CA ALA A 307 -7.36 1.16 16.73
C ALA A 307 -6.49 1.44 15.49
N LEU A 308 -6.12 0.40 14.74
CA LEU A 308 -5.41 0.54 13.46
C LEU A 308 -6.26 1.29 12.42
N TYR A 309 -7.58 1.02 12.34
CA TYR A 309 -8.49 1.79 11.50
C TYR A 309 -8.44 3.27 11.85
N GLN A 310 -8.64 3.63 13.11
CA GLN A 310 -8.66 5.02 13.56
C GLN A 310 -7.36 5.77 13.23
N LEU A 311 -6.23 5.08 13.31
CA LEU A 311 -4.92 5.66 13.01
C LEU A 311 -4.66 5.84 11.50
N LEU A 312 -5.06 4.87 10.67
CA LEU A 312 -4.72 4.82 9.24
C LEU A 312 -5.83 5.38 8.34
N MET A 313 -7.06 5.45 8.85
CA MET A 313 -8.23 5.92 8.11
C MET A 313 -8.06 7.34 7.52
N PRO A 314 -7.39 8.32 8.17
CA PRO A 314 -7.29 9.66 7.61
C PRO A 314 -6.68 9.69 6.20
N TYR A 315 -5.75 8.78 5.89
CA TYR A 315 -5.16 8.66 4.56
C TYR A 315 -6.16 8.20 3.49
N TRP A 316 -6.89 7.13 3.78
CA TRP A 316 -7.93 6.58 2.90
C TRP A 316 -9.08 7.57 2.71
N TYR A 317 -9.55 8.16 3.79
CA TYR A 317 -10.61 9.17 3.81
C TYR A 317 -10.26 10.39 2.97
N SER A 318 -9.05 10.94 3.15
CA SER A 318 -8.59 12.10 2.39
C SER A 318 -8.50 11.81 0.89
N GLN A 319 -8.11 10.61 0.47
CA GLN A 319 -8.11 10.24 -0.94
C GLN A 319 -9.53 10.24 -1.53
N ALA A 320 -10.49 9.59 -0.86
CA ALA A 320 -11.88 9.53 -1.31
C ALA A 320 -12.55 10.93 -1.32
N GLN A 321 -12.11 11.84 -0.43
CA GLN A 321 -12.62 13.19 -0.35
C GLN A 321 -12.04 14.14 -1.41
N LEU A 322 -10.76 13.95 -1.76
CA LEU A 322 -10.05 14.85 -2.68
C LEU A 322 -10.15 14.41 -4.14
N TYR A 323 -10.18 13.12 -4.39
CA TYR A 323 -10.12 12.56 -5.74
C TYR A 323 -11.43 11.88 -6.16
N PRO A 324 -11.73 11.81 -7.47
CA PRO A 324 -12.90 11.08 -7.96
C PRO A 324 -12.65 9.56 -7.94
N VAL A 325 -12.61 8.99 -6.75
CA VAL A 325 -12.48 7.57 -6.49
C VAL A 325 -13.51 7.12 -5.47
N SER A 326 -14.11 5.95 -5.65
CA SER A 326 -14.98 5.37 -4.65
C SER A 326 -14.18 4.96 -3.41
N PRO A 327 -14.78 4.95 -2.20
CA PRO A 327 -14.06 4.56 -0.99
C PRO A 327 -13.41 3.18 -1.10
N GLN A 328 -14.07 2.22 -1.71
CA GLN A 328 -13.54 0.87 -1.94
C GLN A 328 -12.48 0.85 -3.05
N GLY A 329 -12.60 1.73 -4.05
CA GLY A 329 -11.66 1.87 -5.18
C GLY A 329 -10.30 2.48 -4.82
N VAL A 330 -10.15 3.10 -3.66
CA VAL A 330 -8.88 3.74 -3.23
C VAL A 330 -7.70 2.77 -3.28
N PHE A 331 -7.91 1.48 -2.99
CA PHE A 331 -6.85 0.47 -2.99
C PHE A 331 -6.68 -0.26 -4.32
N ALA A 332 -7.64 -0.10 -5.20
CA ALA A 332 -7.64 -0.77 -6.49
C ALA A 332 -6.60 -0.21 -7.46
N ARG A 333 -6.20 1.05 -7.28
CA ARG A 333 -5.33 1.78 -8.21
C ARG A 333 -4.23 2.55 -7.51
N SER A 334 -3.26 3.02 -8.31
CA SER A 334 -2.21 3.91 -7.79
C SER A 334 -2.80 5.30 -7.49
N SER A 335 -2.20 6.00 -6.54
CA SER A 335 -2.58 7.38 -6.23
C SER A 335 -2.37 8.32 -7.44
N ALA A 336 -1.41 8.02 -8.33
CA ALA A 336 -1.22 8.73 -9.59
C ALA A 336 -2.45 8.63 -10.53
N ALA A 337 -3.12 7.47 -10.57
CA ALA A 337 -4.37 7.32 -11.32
C ALA A 337 -5.49 8.19 -10.76
N ALA A 338 -5.54 8.37 -9.44
CA ALA A 338 -6.52 9.24 -8.78
C ALA A 338 -6.29 10.72 -9.11
N VAL A 339 -5.03 11.16 -9.12
CA VAL A 339 -4.65 12.52 -9.57
C VAL A 339 -5.02 12.72 -11.04
N ASN A 340 -4.70 11.76 -11.92
CA ASN A 340 -5.09 11.82 -13.32
C ASN A 340 -6.62 11.94 -13.49
N ALA A 341 -7.40 11.18 -12.71
CA ALA A 341 -8.86 11.25 -12.75
C ALA A 341 -9.39 12.62 -12.34
N LEU A 342 -8.76 13.28 -11.34
CA LEU A 342 -9.08 14.65 -10.96
C LEU A 342 -8.84 15.62 -12.12
N LEU A 343 -7.68 15.53 -12.79
CA LEU A 343 -7.34 16.42 -13.89
C LEU A 343 -8.29 16.21 -15.10
N VAL A 344 -8.55 14.96 -15.46
CA VAL A 344 -9.52 14.63 -16.54
C VAL A 344 -10.90 15.19 -16.18
N ARG A 345 -11.38 15.05 -14.93
CA ARG A 345 -12.65 15.61 -14.47
C ARG A 345 -12.72 17.11 -14.72
N GLU A 346 -11.72 17.85 -14.29
CA GLU A 346 -11.70 19.32 -14.42
C GLU A 346 -11.65 19.75 -15.90
N TYR A 347 -10.94 19.03 -16.76
CA TYR A 347 -10.91 19.25 -18.21
C TYR A 347 -12.28 19.01 -18.84
N LEU A 348 -12.96 17.92 -18.47
CA LEU A 348 -14.31 17.63 -18.97
C LEU A 348 -15.34 18.67 -18.53
N PHE A 349 -15.23 19.20 -17.30
CA PHE A 349 -16.09 20.29 -16.86
C PHE A 349 -15.89 21.59 -17.64
N GLN A 350 -14.67 21.83 -18.10
CA GLN A 350 -14.38 22.95 -19.00
C GLN A 350 -14.62 22.62 -20.46
N ARG A 351 -15.18 21.44 -20.78
CA ARG A 351 -15.40 20.93 -22.14
C ARG A 351 -14.13 20.95 -23.02
N HIS A 352 -12.98 20.76 -22.43
CA HIS A 352 -11.69 20.82 -23.09
C HIS A 352 -11.16 19.43 -23.43
N ALA A 353 -10.46 19.31 -24.56
CA ALA A 353 -9.80 18.09 -24.98
C ALA A 353 -8.76 17.66 -23.94
N VAL A 354 -8.70 16.35 -23.68
CA VAL A 354 -7.75 15.77 -22.74
C VAL A 354 -6.47 15.39 -23.52
N PRO A 355 -5.27 15.62 -22.97
CA PRO A 355 -4.02 15.28 -23.66
C PRO A 355 -3.95 13.80 -24.06
N PHE A 356 -3.14 13.49 -25.07
CA PHE A 356 -2.85 12.10 -25.39
C PHE A 356 -2.08 11.43 -24.24
N PRO A 357 -2.42 10.17 -23.89
CA PRO A 357 -1.58 9.39 -22.99
C PRO A 357 -0.14 9.34 -23.49
N ALA A 358 0.83 9.63 -22.65
CA ALA A 358 2.23 9.52 -23.01
C ALA A 358 2.57 8.06 -23.34
N ALA A 359 3.43 7.85 -24.34
CA ALA A 359 3.98 6.52 -24.59
C ALA A 359 4.68 6.00 -23.32
N VAL A 360 4.61 4.69 -23.09
CA VAL A 360 5.29 4.06 -21.96
C VAL A 360 6.79 4.33 -22.08
N TRP A 361 7.31 5.17 -21.21
CA TRP A 361 8.72 5.44 -21.08
C TRP A 361 9.23 4.69 -19.86
N MET A 362 10.32 3.96 -20.01
CA MET A 362 11.06 3.46 -18.85
C MET A 362 11.67 4.70 -18.16
N ALA A 363 11.13 5.05 -17.01
CA ALA A 363 11.74 6.12 -16.20
C ALA A 363 13.22 5.79 -16.01
N ALA A 364 14.08 6.78 -16.24
CA ALA A 364 15.46 6.70 -15.77
C ALA A 364 15.40 6.34 -14.29
N GLU A 365 16.15 5.32 -13.87
CA GLU A 365 16.22 4.94 -12.46
C GLU A 365 16.45 6.20 -11.64
N SER A 366 15.49 6.52 -10.78
CA SER A 366 15.68 7.63 -9.85
C SER A 366 16.98 7.34 -9.10
N ASN A 367 17.94 8.23 -9.17
CA ASN A 367 19.16 8.10 -8.40
C ASN A 367 18.75 7.95 -6.94
N GLY A 368 18.80 6.71 -6.46
CA GLY A 368 18.46 6.38 -5.09
C GLY A 368 19.34 7.17 -4.11
N SER A 369 19.23 6.86 -2.82
CA SER A 369 19.97 7.56 -1.78
C SER A 369 21.47 7.74 -2.14
N LEU A 370 21.99 8.95 -1.91
CA LEU A 370 23.39 9.28 -2.07
C LEU A 370 24.12 8.90 -0.78
N VAL A 371 25.03 7.93 -0.84
CA VAL A 371 25.89 7.53 0.29
C VAL A 371 27.20 8.29 0.19
N LEU A 372 27.43 9.21 1.11
CA LEU A 372 28.60 10.07 1.17
C LEU A 372 29.69 9.47 2.09
N ARG A 373 29.27 8.76 3.14
CA ARG A 373 30.14 8.07 4.08
C ARG A 373 29.63 6.67 4.40
N ARG A 374 30.56 5.77 4.67
CA ARG A 374 30.27 4.38 5.04
C ARG A 374 30.91 4.04 6.39
N GLY A 375 30.47 2.93 6.97
CA GLY A 375 30.95 2.44 8.26
C GLY A 375 30.13 2.96 9.44
N ARG A 376 30.71 2.89 10.65
CA ARG A 376 30.12 3.38 11.88
C ARG A 376 30.40 4.88 12.01
N LEU A 377 29.37 5.66 12.17
CA LEU A 377 29.39 7.12 12.24
C LEU A 377 28.50 7.57 13.42
N GLY A 378 28.82 8.70 14.03
CA GLY A 378 27.94 9.26 15.05
C GLY A 378 28.61 10.30 15.93
N PRO A 379 27.80 11.10 16.65
CA PRO A 379 26.34 11.17 16.59
C PRO A 379 25.80 11.67 15.24
N VAL A 380 24.58 11.26 14.86
CA VAL A 380 23.97 11.61 13.59
C VAL A 380 22.59 12.23 13.79
N VAL A 381 22.31 13.27 13.03
CA VAL A 381 21.00 13.94 12.98
C VAL A 381 20.33 13.61 11.67
N HIS A 382 19.03 13.36 11.70
CA HIS A 382 18.18 13.24 10.52
C HIS A 382 17.29 14.47 10.38
N CYS A 383 17.43 15.16 9.26
CA CYS A 383 16.50 16.20 8.83
C CYS A 383 15.67 15.68 7.67
N GLU A 384 14.37 15.64 7.87
CA GLU A 384 13.39 15.17 6.89
C GLU A 384 12.98 16.31 5.96
N LEU A 385 12.97 16.04 4.65
CA LEU A 385 12.54 16.93 3.58
C LEU A 385 11.10 16.54 3.19
N SER A 386 10.14 17.27 3.68
CA SER A 386 8.74 17.01 3.30
C SER A 386 8.32 17.93 2.15
N SER A 387 7.42 17.43 1.31
CA SER A 387 6.79 18.18 0.20
C SER A 387 7.77 18.76 -0.85
N LEU A 388 9.05 18.37 -0.84
CA LEU A 388 10.09 18.95 -1.69
C LEU A 388 9.74 18.88 -3.19
N ALA A 389 9.28 17.71 -3.67
CA ALA A 389 8.91 17.55 -5.08
C ALA A 389 7.75 18.49 -5.48
N ALA A 390 6.73 18.59 -4.63
CA ALA A 390 5.59 19.49 -4.87
C ALA A 390 6.02 20.97 -4.87
N ALA A 391 6.86 21.36 -3.94
CA ALA A 391 7.39 22.72 -3.86
C ALA A 391 8.26 23.08 -5.08
N ILE A 392 9.10 22.15 -5.56
CA ILE A 392 9.88 22.33 -6.80
C ILE A 392 8.95 22.50 -8.00
N MET A 393 7.96 21.61 -8.15
CA MET A 393 6.99 21.69 -9.26
C MET A 393 6.31 23.05 -9.32
N LEU A 394 5.89 23.59 -8.19
CA LEU A 394 5.26 24.92 -8.13
C LEU A 394 6.23 26.08 -8.35
N ALA A 395 7.41 26.05 -7.70
CA ALA A 395 8.39 27.12 -7.78
C ALA A 395 9.01 27.27 -9.18
N TYR A 396 9.27 26.15 -9.84
CA TYR A 396 9.90 26.11 -11.17
C TYR A 396 8.89 25.87 -12.32
N ARG A 397 7.60 25.88 -12.01
CA ARG A 397 6.49 25.71 -12.98
C ARG A 397 6.59 24.40 -13.77
N ILE A 398 6.96 23.32 -13.11
CA ILE A 398 6.99 21.99 -13.72
C ILE A 398 5.56 21.41 -13.71
N ALA A 399 5.01 21.23 -14.88
CA ALA A 399 3.69 20.68 -15.11
C ALA A 399 3.71 19.87 -16.40
N PRO A 400 2.71 18.98 -16.65
CA PRO A 400 2.59 18.31 -17.94
C PRO A 400 2.47 19.32 -19.09
N HIS A 401 3.17 19.13 -20.18
CA HIS A 401 3.07 20.03 -21.36
C HIS A 401 1.65 20.06 -21.94
N GLY A 402 0.89 18.97 -21.77
CA GLY A 402 -0.50 18.91 -22.19
C GLY A 402 -1.50 19.61 -21.27
N ASP A 403 -1.06 20.18 -20.15
CA ASP A 403 -1.94 20.93 -19.23
C ASP A 403 -2.16 22.37 -19.70
N GLU A 404 -2.88 22.54 -20.81
CA GLU A 404 -3.18 23.84 -21.42
C GLU A 404 -4.00 24.76 -20.50
N LEU A 405 -4.79 24.17 -19.59
CA LEU A 405 -5.67 24.92 -18.67
C LEU A 405 -5.00 25.27 -17.35
N GLY A 406 -3.79 24.79 -17.07
CA GLY A 406 -3.09 25.04 -15.80
C GLY A 406 -3.77 24.41 -14.59
N ILE A 407 -4.52 23.34 -14.79
CA ILE A 407 -5.25 22.66 -13.69
C ILE A 407 -4.26 21.91 -12.77
N PHE A 408 -3.21 21.33 -13.33
CA PHE A 408 -2.21 20.59 -12.54
C PHE A 408 -1.57 21.45 -11.44
N PRO A 409 -0.94 22.60 -11.73
CA PRO A 409 -0.34 23.43 -10.69
C PRO A 409 -1.38 24.02 -9.73
N ALA A 410 -2.58 24.38 -10.19
CA ALA A 410 -3.64 24.93 -9.35
C ALA A 410 -4.13 23.88 -8.32
N ALA A 411 -4.38 22.65 -8.75
CA ALA A 411 -4.82 21.58 -7.87
C ALA A 411 -3.70 21.10 -6.92
N LEU A 412 -2.44 21.02 -7.39
CA LEU A 412 -1.29 20.72 -6.55
C LEU A 412 -1.11 21.76 -5.44
N HIS A 413 -1.25 23.05 -5.79
CA HIS A 413 -1.19 24.15 -4.83
C HIS A 413 -2.30 24.05 -3.78
N ALA A 414 -3.53 23.68 -4.18
CA ALA A 414 -4.64 23.47 -3.25
C ALA A 414 -4.35 22.32 -2.26
N VAL A 415 -3.80 21.19 -2.74
CA VAL A 415 -3.41 20.07 -1.86
C VAL A 415 -2.27 20.49 -0.92
N LEU A 416 -1.27 21.20 -1.42
CA LEU A 416 -0.14 21.66 -0.59
C LEU A 416 -0.61 22.63 0.51
N ARG A 417 -1.60 23.50 0.22
CA ARG A 417 -2.22 24.35 1.23
C ARG A 417 -2.88 23.53 2.35
N LEU A 418 -3.61 22.47 2.03
CA LEU A 418 -4.19 21.56 3.03
C LEU A 418 -3.13 20.91 3.92
N CYS A 419 -1.91 20.74 3.41
CA CYS A 419 -0.77 20.21 4.18
C CYS A 419 -0.19 21.23 5.16
N SER A 420 -0.38 22.54 4.93
CA SER A 420 0.25 23.64 5.69
C SER A 420 -0.74 24.44 6.55
N GLU A 421 -2.05 24.27 6.37
CA GLU A 421 -3.08 24.92 7.18
C GLU A 421 -2.98 24.47 8.64
N GLN A 422 -3.02 25.41 9.59
CA GLN A 422 -2.96 25.06 11.01
C GLN A 422 -4.22 24.31 11.41
N ALA A 423 -4.05 23.08 11.87
CA ALA A 423 -5.13 22.22 12.31
C ALA A 423 -5.20 22.21 13.85
N GLU A 424 -6.30 22.71 14.41
CA GLU A 424 -6.52 22.74 15.85
C GLU A 424 -6.93 21.37 16.42
N SER A 425 -7.74 20.62 15.69
CA SER A 425 -8.21 19.28 16.10
C SER A 425 -7.18 18.18 15.89
N VAL A 426 -7.30 17.09 16.66
CA VAL A 426 -6.47 15.90 16.49
C VAL A 426 -6.65 15.33 15.08
N PHE A 427 -7.89 15.19 14.63
CA PHE A 427 -8.18 14.68 13.29
C PHE A 427 -7.64 15.63 12.21
N GLY A 428 -7.74 16.94 12.37
CA GLY A 428 -7.16 17.91 11.44
C GLY A 428 -5.67 17.71 11.24
N ARG A 429 -4.90 17.48 12.32
CA ARG A 429 -3.48 17.16 12.25
C ARG A 429 -3.21 15.82 11.54
N GLN A 430 -4.02 14.80 11.81
CA GLN A 430 -3.92 13.51 11.13
C GLN A 430 -4.24 13.63 9.64
N LYS A 431 -5.28 14.39 9.28
CA LYS A 431 -5.64 14.68 7.88
C LYS A 431 -4.51 15.43 7.16
N GLN A 432 -3.90 16.41 7.82
CA GLN A 432 -2.76 17.14 7.30
C GLN A 432 -1.57 16.22 7.00
N ALA A 433 -1.23 15.33 7.94
CA ALA A 433 -0.19 14.32 7.74
C ALA A 433 -0.56 13.35 6.59
N ALA A 434 -1.81 12.93 6.51
CA ALA A 434 -2.33 12.10 5.43
C ALA A 434 -2.22 12.79 4.06
N CYS A 435 -2.56 14.08 3.96
CA CYS A 435 -2.43 14.85 2.72
C CYS A 435 -0.96 14.93 2.24
N ARG A 436 0.00 15.05 3.17
CA ARG A 436 1.44 15.00 2.80
C ARG A 436 1.82 13.68 2.13
N LEU A 437 1.25 12.55 2.57
CA LEU A 437 1.47 11.25 1.94
C LEU A 437 0.85 11.13 0.53
N LEU A 438 -0.04 12.06 0.13
CA LEU A 438 -0.61 12.11 -1.21
C LEU A 438 0.25 12.90 -2.22
N LEU A 439 1.12 13.78 -1.75
CA LEU A 439 1.94 14.62 -2.62
C LEU A 439 2.85 13.84 -3.59
N PRO A 440 3.48 12.70 -3.22
CA PRO A 440 4.27 11.91 -4.15
C PRO A 440 3.50 11.41 -5.37
N ALA A 441 2.17 11.27 -5.29
CA ALA A 441 1.33 10.84 -6.42
C ALA A 441 1.40 11.79 -7.63
N TRP A 442 1.68 13.06 -7.40
CA TRP A 442 1.78 14.08 -8.45
C TRP A 442 3.05 13.92 -9.28
N SER A 443 4.20 13.67 -8.63
CA SER A 443 5.44 13.35 -9.32
C SER A 443 5.39 11.96 -9.97
N GLU A 444 4.74 11.00 -9.32
CA GLU A 444 4.50 9.67 -9.88
C GLU A 444 3.66 9.74 -11.16
N LEU A 445 2.65 10.60 -11.23
CA LEU A 445 1.84 10.81 -12.43
C LEU A 445 2.70 11.28 -13.60
N LEU A 446 3.61 12.24 -13.38
CA LEU A 446 4.52 12.69 -14.45
C LEU A 446 5.39 11.55 -14.97
N ALA A 447 5.94 10.73 -14.06
CA ALA A 447 6.90 9.67 -14.39
C ALA A 447 6.27 8.42 -15.03
N ARG A 448 5.00 8.13 -14.70
CA ARG A 448 4.32 6.93 -15.19
C ARG A 448 3.75 7.14 -16.57
N GLY A 449 4.31 6.83 -17.65
CA GLY A 449 3.62 6.77 -18.96
C GLY A 449 2.20 6.16 -18.85
N GLN A 450 1.37 6.18 -19.85
CA GLN A 450 0.00 5.62 -19.95
C GLN A 450 -1.16 6.49 -19.41
N TYR A 451 -0.93 7.58 -18.73
CA TYR A 451 -1.99 8.52 -18.37
C TYR A 451 -1.96 9.78 -19.25
N PRO A 452 -3.11 10.41 -19.50
CA PRO A 452 -3.20 11.66 -20.28
C PRO A 452 -2.28 12.78 -19.78
N PHE A 453 -2.11 12.90 -18.46
CA PHE A 453 -1.26 13.93 -17.87
C PHE A 453 0.12 13.41 -17.44
N SER A 454 0.57 12.28 -17.96
CA SER A 454 1.95 11.82 -17.79
C SER A 454 2.89 12.62 -18.71
N ASP A 455 4.03 13.04 -18.17
CA ASP A 455 5.06 13.78 -18.91
C ASP A 455 6.46 13.38 -18.42
N PRO A 456 7.09 12.40 -19.07
CA PRO A 456 8.43 11.96 -18.70
C PRO A 456 9.50 13.05 -18.78
N ALA A 457 9.34 14.04 -19.66
CA ALA A 457 10.28 15.15 -19.78
C ALA A 457 10.18 16.08 -18.54
N ALA A 458 8.94 16.40 -18.13
CA ALA A 458 8.70 17.16 -16.90
C ALA A 458 9.17 16.38 -15.65
N ALA A 459 9.00 15.05 -15.63
CA ALA A 459 9.54 14.20 -14.56
C ALA A 459 11.07 14.23 -14.51
N GLY A 460 11.73 14.17 -15.66
CA GLY A 460 13.20 14.28 -15.77
C GLY A 460 13.74 15.62 -15.26
N GLU A 461 13.06 16.72 -15.59
CA GLU A 461 13.43 18.06 -15.13
C GLU A 461 13.21 18.20 -13.60
N LEU A 462 12.13 17.67 -13.07
CA LEU A 462 11.89 17.60 -11.61
C LEU A 462 13.04 16.90 -10.88
N GLU A 463 13.47 15.74 -11.40
CA GLU A 463 14.58 14.97 -10.82
C GLU A 463 15.90 15.74 -10.92
N ARG A 464 16.16 16.39 -12.04
CA ARG A 464 17.36 17.22 -12.23
C ARG A 464 17.42 18.35 -11.20
N LEU A 465 16.35 19.12 -11.04
CA LEU A 465 16.27 20.22 -10.07
C LEU A 465 16.37 19.75 -8.63
N ARG A 466 15.70 18.63 -8.31
CA ARG A 466 15.82 18.01 -6.99
C ARG A 466 17.27 17.64 -6.66
N ASN A 467 17.98 17.03 -7.61
CA ASN A 467 19.38 16.68 -7.41
C ASN A 467 20.28 17.91 -7.24
N VAL A 468 19.98 19.02 -7.93
CA VAL A 468 20.71 20.30 -7.73
C VAL A 468 20.46 20.81 -6.32
N LEU A 469 19.21 20.94 -5.89
CA LEU A 469 18.86 21.43 -4.56
C LEU A 469 19.46 20.57 -3.43
N VAL A 470 19.41 19.24 -3.58
CA VAL A 470 20.04 18.35 -2.59
C VAL A 470 21.55 18.57 -2.53
N ARG A 471 22.23 18.76 -3.66
CA ARG A 471 23.67 19.09 -3.66
C ARG A 471 23.96 20.44 -2.98
N ASP A 472 23.19 21.46 -3.30
CA ASP A 472 23.34 22.79 -2.69
C ASP A 472 23.15 22.72 -1.16
N LEU A 473 22.18 21.91 -0.67
CA LEU A 473 21.98 21.64 0.74
C LEU A 473 23.17 20.90 1.38
N LEU A 474 23.74 19.92 0.68
CA LEU A 474 24.91 19.17 1.16
C LEU A 474 26.18 20.06 1.23
N ASP A 475 26.37 20.92 0.25
CA ASP A 475 27.51 21.84 0.23
C ASP A 475 27.36 22.90 1.32
N TRP A 476 26.17 23.44 1.51
CA TRP A 476 25.90 24.36 2.61
C TRP A 476 26.12 23.70 3.98
N LEU A 477 25.71 22.44 4.19
CA LEU A 477 25.98 21.70 5.44
C LEU A 477 27.51 21.61 5.73
N ARG A 478 28.30 21.35 4.69
CA ARG A 478 29.79 21.31 4.81
C ARG A 478 30.38 22.67 5.17
N GLU A 479 29.88 23.75 4.58
CA GLU A 479 30.31 25.14 4.89
C GLU A 479 30.00 25.49 6.35
N GLU A 480 28.89 25.00 6.91
CA GLU A 480 28.54 25.17 8.32
C GLU A 480 29.29 24.20 9.26
N GLY A 481 30.22 23.40 8.74
CA GLY A 481 31.01 22.45 9.52
C GLY A 481 30.32 21.15 9.88
N ALA A 482 29.11 20.91 9.36
CA ALA A 482 28.43 19.65 9.47
C ALA A 482 28.93 18.65 8.40
N GLU A 483 28.88 17.36 8.68
CA GLU A 483 29.38 16.34 7.79
C GLU A 483 28.24 15.46 7.25
N PRO A 484 27.77 15.64 5.99
CA PRO A 484 26.72 14.82 5.42
C PRO A 484 27.13 13.34 5.30
N VAL A 485 26.20 12.43 5.63
CA VAL A 485 26.42 11.00 5.67
C VAL A 485 25.62 10.29 4.58
N VAL A 486 24.30 10.48 4.56
CA VAL A 486 23.40 9.94 3.55
C VAL A 486 22.37 11.00 3.21
N ALA A 487 22.06 11.15 1.93
CA ALA A 487 20.92 11.92 1.46
C ALA A 487 20.03 11.03 0.61
N ASP A 488 18.74 11.02 0.87
CA ASP A 488 17.74 10.29 0.09
C ASP A 488 16.51 11.18 -0.21
N LEU A 489 15.47 10.57 -0.76
CA LEU A 489 14.24 11.28 -1.12
C LEU A 489 13.45 11.81 0.10
N GLN A 490 13.74 11.29 1.28
CA GLN A 490 13.02 11.59 2.52
C GLN A 490 13.78 12.60 3.39
N GLY A 491 15.11 12.70 3.21
CA GLY A 491 15.88 13.62 4.05
C GLY A 491 17.39 13.47 3.94
N ILE A 492 18.07 14.11 4.88
CA ILE A 492 19.54 14.14 4.97
C ILE A 492 19.95 13.68 6.35
N TYR A 493 20.84 12.70 6.41
CA TYR A 493 21.57 12.30 7.60
C TYR A 493 22.92 12.99 7.61
N PHE A 494 23.29 13.66 8.72
CA PHE A 494 24.58 14.34 8.86
C PHE A 494 25.09 14.26 10.30
N MET A 495 26.40 14.33 10.47
CA MET A 495 27.04 14.55 11.75
C MET A 495 27.09 16.06 12.02
N PRO A 496 26.60 16.55 13.16
CA PRO A 496 26.63 17.96 13.50
C PRO A 496 28.07 18.44 13.72
N PRO A 497 28.35 19.75 13.62
CA PRO A 497 29.68 20.33 13.95
C PRO A 497 30.07 19.97 15.39
N ALA A 498 31.37 19.83 15.64
CA ALA A 498 31.89 19.54 16.99
C ALA A 498 31.47 20.63 17.99
N GLY A 499 30.88 20.21 19.12
CA GLY A 499 30.36 21.10 20.14
C GLY A 499 28.95 21.63 19.91
N HIS A 500 28.30 21.29 18.77
CA HIS A 500 26.94 21.71 18.38
C HIS A 500 25.97 20.51 18.40
N ASP A 501 26.07 19.68 19.39
CA ASP A 501 25.25 18.50 19.53
C ASP A 501 23.97 18.72 20.37
N GLY A 502 23.73 19.96 20.82
CA GLY A 502 22.54 20.36 21.57
C GLY A 502 21.28 20.40 20.69
N THR A 503 20.13 20.04 21.28
CA THR A 503 18.84 19.96 20.56
C THR A 503 18.42 21.30 19.95
N ASP A 504 18.69 22.41 20.62
CA ASP A 504 18.29 23.74 20.17
C ASP A 504 19.20 24.27 19.05
N GLU A 505 20.47 23.95 19.07
CA GLU A 505 21.43 24.30 18.03
C GLU A 505 21.12 23.55 16.73
N ILE A 506 20.77 22.27 16.82
CA ILE A 506 20.32 21.46 15.68
C ILE A 506 19.03 22.01 15.07
N LYS A 507 18.07 22.43 15.92
CA LYS A 507 16.85 23.08 15.44
C LYS A 507 17.14 24.43 14.75
N MET A 508 18.10 25.18 15.24
CA MET A 508 18.54 26.43 14.60
C MET A 508 19.18 26.16 13.24
N LEU A 509 20.01 25.13 13.13
CA LEU A 509 20.61 24.70 11.86
C LEU A 509 19.52 24.28 10.86
N ALA A 510 18.55 23.47 11.29
CA ALA A 510 17.42 23.07 10.45
C ALA A 510 16.60 24.28 9.96
N ARG A 511 16.31 25.27 10.81
CA ARG A 511 15.59 26.51 10.42
C ARG A 511 16.38 27.36 9.43
N ARG A 512 17.72 27.35 9.47
CA ARG A 512 18.56 28.06 8.50
C ARG A 512 18.55 27.35 7.15
N LEU A 513 18.58 26.01 7.13
CA LEU A 513 18.43 25.19 5.94
C LEU A 513 17.08 25.41 5.24
N ASP A 514 16.01 25.53 6.02
CA ASP A 514 14.66 25.76 5.52
C ASP A 514 14.51 27.05 4.68
N ARG A 515 15.40 28.04 4.89
CA ARG A 515 15.42 29.27 4.10
C ARG A 515 15.96 29.10 2.68
N ILE A 516 16.66 28.01 2.40
CA ILE A 516 17.25 27.71 1.09
C ILE A 516 16.23 26.98 0.21
N LEU A 517 15.25 26.34 0.85
CA LEU A 517 14.25 25.54 0.16
C LEU A 517 13.20 26.41 -0.55
N PRO A 518 12.62 25.93 -1.65
CA PRO A 518 11.49 26.59 -2.30
C PRO A 518 10.28 26.62 -1.34
N ARG A 519 9.46 27.68 -1.46
CA ARG A 519 8.26 27.85 -0.63
C ARG A 519 7.36 26.63 -0.71
N GLY A 520 6.94 26.14 0.45
CA GLY A 520 6.10 24.95 0.57
C GLY A 520 6.85 23.63 0.73
N ALA A 521 8.18 23.64 0.65
CA ALA A 521 9.00 22.55 1.17
C ALA A 521 9.33 22.84 2.63
N ASP A 522 9.18 21.84 3.48
CA ASP A 522 9.48 21.94 4.90
C ASP A 522 10.68 21.04 5.22
N LEU A 523 11.58 21.54 6.06
CA LEU A 523 12.68 20.78 6.63
C LEU A 523 12.58 20.79 8.13
N TYR A 524 12.56 19.63 8.75
CA TYR A 524 12.52 19.51 10.21
C TYR A 524 13.40 18.37 10.69
N CYS A 525 13.98 18.52 11.89
CA CYS A 525 14.71 17.43 12.53
C CYS A 525 13.74 16.38 13.03
N SER A 526 13.76 15.19 12.40
CA SER A 526 12.89 14.06 12.71
C SER A 526 13.53 13.06 13.67
N GLY A 527 14.87 13.07 13.80
CA GLY A 527 15.56 12.14 14.69
C GLY A 527 17.00 12.53 15.01
N ARG A 528 17.44 12.08 16.17
CA ARG A 528 18.83 12.15 16.62
C ARG A 528 19.25 10.77 17.10
N TYR A 529 20.38 10.30 16.61
CA TYR A 529 20.89 8.96 16.80
C TYR A 529 22.27 8.97 17.41
N GLN A 530 22.54 8.05 18.34
CA GLN A 530 23.87 7.90 18.95
C GLN A 530 24.90 7.46 17.93
N ALA A 531 24.51 6.57 17.02
CA ALA A 531 25.35 6.06 15.96
C ALA A 531 24.53 5.64 14.74
N MET A 532 25.17 5.67 13.58
CA MET A 532 24.64 5.15 12.31
C MET A 532 25.68 4.22 11.69
N LEU A 533 25.26 3.06 11.25
CA LEU A 533 26.07 2.12 10.48
C LEU A 533 25.59 2.14 9.04
N VAL A 534 26.40 2.66 8.14
CA VAL A 534 26.09 2.72 6.70
C VAL A 534 26.84 1.63 5.97
N TYR A 535 26.10 0.65 5.42
CA TYR A 535 26.66 -0.46 4.65
C TYR A 535 26.76 -0.12 3.16
N LYS A 536 25.61 0.21 2.57
CA LYS A 536 25.49 0.62 1.16
C LYS A 536 24.22 1.44 0.96
N GLN A 537 24.01 1.88 -0.26
CA GLN A 537 22.80 2.62 -0.66
C GLN A 537 21.51 1.94 -0.14
N ASN A 538 20.65 2.69 0.50
CA ASN A 538 19.40 2.24 1.11
C ASN A 538 19.55 1.11 2.17
N ASN A 539 20.77 0.86 2.68
CA ASN A 539 21.02 -0.17 3.70
C ASN A 539 21.89 0.43 4.81
N TYR A 540 21.25 0.76 5.91
CA TYR A 540 21.87 1.34 7.10
C TYR A 540 21.10 0.98 8.37
N ALA A 541 21.75 1.11 9.49
CA ALA A 541 21.16 0.93 10.81
C ALA A 541 21.45 2.14 11.69
N LEU A 542 20.52 2.46 12.58
CA LEU A 542 20.56 3.60 13.47
C LEU A 542 20.37 3.12 14.91
N LEU A 543 21.15 3.69 15.84
CA LEU A 543 20.99 3.46 17.28
C LEU A 543 20.36 4.70 17.90
N GLU A 544 19.16 4.58 18.41
CA GLU A 544 18.48 5.66 19.10
C GLU A 544 19.09 5.96 20.47
N GLN A 545 18.77 7.11 21.05
CA GLN A 545 19.30 7.50 22.37
C GLN A 545 18.82 6.55 23.49
N GLY A 546 17.66 5.91 23.32
CA GLY A 546 17.13 4.89 24.22
C GLY A 546 17.73 3.49 24.05
N GLY A 547 18.68 3.30 23.10
CA GLY A 547 19.27 2.00 22.80
C GLY A 547 18.44 1.15 21.81
N GLU A 548 17.33 1.67 21.28
CA GLU A 548 16.56 1.01 20.25
C GLU A 548 17.30 1.01 18.92
N LEU A 549 17.19 -0.10 18.19
CA LEU A 549 17.83 -0.32 16.91
C LEU A 549 16.82 -0.15 15.77
N VAL A 550 17.04 0.83 14.90
CA VAL A 550 16.28 1.02 13.66
C VAL A 550 17.11 0.53 12.49
N VAL A 551 16.63 -0.50 11.78
CA VAL A 551 17.34 -1.10 10.64
C VAL A 551 16.59 -0.81 9.35
N ARG A 552 17.29 -0.35 8.33
CA ARG A 552 16.76 -0.01 7.01
C ARG A 552 17.45 -0.79 5.91
N GLY A 553 16.66 -1.25 4.93
CA GLY A 553 17.13 -1.85 3.69
C GLY A 553 17.12 -3.37 3.63
N SER A 554 16.95 -3.89 2.41
CA SER A 554 16.76 -5.32 2.12
C SER A 554 17.95 -6.20 2.48
N SER A 555 19.17 -5.63 2.56
CA SER A 555 20.36 -6.39 2.99
C SER A 555 20.36 -6.71 4.47
N PHE A 556 19.66 -5.91 5.29
CA PHE A 556 19.54 -6.09 6.72
C PHE A 556 18.19 -6.72 7.12
N VAL A 557 17.11 -6.42 6.39
CA VAL A 557 15.75 -6.81 6.75
C VAL A 557 15.07 -7.54 5.59
N SER A 558 15.65 -8.67 5.13
CA SER A 558 14.98 -9.50 4.13
C SER A 558 13.97 -10.43 4.82
N ARG A 559 12.70 -10.37 4.41
CA ARG A 559 11.65 -11.29 4.90
C ARG A 559 11.89 -12.74 4.48
N ALA A 560 12.66 -12.96 3.42
CA ALA A 560 13.05 -14.28 2.94
C ALA A 560 14.30 -14.83 3.65
N MET A 561 14.87 -14.09 4.61
CA MET A 561 16.02 -14.54 5.39
C MET A 561 15.56 -15.46 6.53
N GLU A 562 16.30 -16.53 6.75
CA GLU A 562 16.07 -17.48 7.84
C GLU A 562 16.12 -16.75 9.20
N PRO A 563 15.29 -17.11 10.19
CA PRO A 563 15.26 -16.44 11.49
C PRO A 563 16.63 -16.34 12.19
N PHE A 564 17.43 -17.41 12.18
CA PHE A 564 18.74 -17.39 12.81
C PHE A 564 19.72 -16.41 12.16
N LEU A 565 19.68 -16.24 10.83
CA LEU A 565 20.51 -15.25 10.13
C LEU A 565 20.08 -13.83 10.46
N ARG A 566 18.78 -13.62 10.62
CA ARG A 566 18.24 -12.31 11.02
C ARG A 566 18.63 -11.98 12.45
N GLU A 567 18.51 -12.93 13.38
CA GLU A 567 18.93 -12.80 14.77
C GLU A 567 20.42 -12.46 14.85
N PHE A 568 21.26 -13.23 14.16
CA PHE A 568 22.69 -12.97 14.06
C PHE A 568 22.99 -11.55 13.53
N LEU A 569 22.34 -11.17 12.45
CA LEU A 569 22.57 -9.88 11.79
C LEU A 569 22.19 -8.70 12.70
N VAL A 570 21.05 -8.79 13.40
CA VAL A 570 20.58 -7.75 14.31
C VAL A 570 21.56 -7.58 15.48
N GLU A 571 22.01 -8.68 16.08
CA GLU A 571 22.97 -8.62 17.18
C GLU A 571 24.36 -8.15 16.71
N ALA A 572 24.83 -8.60 15.56
CA ALA A 572 26.09 -8.12 14.99
C ALA A 572 26.06 -6.61 14.69
N VAL A 573 24.95 -6.11 14.14
CA VAL A 573 24.75 -4.67 13.87
C VAL A 573 24.70 -3.89 15.18
N ARG A 574 24.07 -4.44 16.24
CA ARG A 574 24.05 -3.82 17.57
C ARG A 574 25.45 -3.67 18.16
N LEU A 575 26.25 -4.74 18.11
CA LEU A 575 27.65 -4.74 18.54
C LEU A 575 28.50 -3.72 17.76
N LEU A 576 28.33 -3.66 16.43
CA LEU A 576 29.03 -2.68 15.59
C LEU A 576 28.66 -1.26 15.96
N LEU A 577 27.38 -0.96 16.16
CA LEU A 577 26.91 0.37 16.56
C LEU A 577 27.38 0.77 17.96
N ALA A 578 27.46 -0.21 18.88
CA ALA A 578 28.01 0.00 20.23
C ALA A 578 29.55 0.19 20.24
N GLY A 579 30.24 0.01 19.10
CA GLY A 579 31.69 0.06 19.01
C GLY A 579 32.39 -1.22 19.50
N GLN A 580 31.65 -2.32 19.66
CA GLN A 580 32.12 -3.62 20.13
C GLN A 580 32.35 -4.61 18.98
N GLY A 581 32.86 -4.13 17.84
CA GLY A 581 33.04 -4.93 16.62
C GLY A 581 33.86 -6.21 16.83
N GLU A 582 34.80 -6.21 17.79
CA GLU A 582 35.61 -7.38 18.16
C GLU A 582 34.76 -8.57 18.64
N GLN A 583 33.59 -8.31 19.25
CA GLN A 583 32.69 -9.35 19.76
C GLN A 583 31.87 -10.01 18.66
N VAL A 584 31.85 -9.47 17.44
CA VAL A 584 31.07 -10.05 16.31
C VAL A 584 31.62 -11.41 15.93
N HIS A 585 32.94 -11.65 16.05
CA HIS A 585 33.54 -12.95 15.79
C HIS A 585 33.09 -14.00 16.83
N GLN A 586 33.04 -13.62 18.11
CA GLN A 586 32.54 -14.49 19.17
C GLN A 586 31.07 -14.82 18.98
N LEU A 587 30.27 -13.85 18.55
CA LEU A 587 28.86 -14.03 18.19
C LEU A 587 28.70 -15.06 17.05
N TYR A 588 29.54 -14.91 15.98
CA TYR A 588 29.53 -15.86 14.86
C TYR A 588 29.82 -17.28 15.32
N GLU A 589 30.86 -17.50 16.13
CA GLU A 589 31.18 -18.81 16.67
C GLU A 589 30.06 -19.38 17.55
N MET A 590 29.41 -18.56 18.36
CA MET A 590 28.28 -18.97 19.19
C MET A 590 27.12 -19.48 18.33
N PHE A 591 26.76 -18.74 17.26
CA PHE A 591 25.70 -19.15 16.34
C PHE A 591 26.08 -20.42 15.56
N LEU A 592 27.35 -20.57 15.16
CA LEU A 592 27.85 -21.77 14.46
C LEU A 592 27.75 -22.99 15.39
N ARG A 593 28.18 -22.88 16.64
CA ARG A 593 28.06 -23.98 17.64
C ARG A 593 26.59 -24.34 17.90
N ARG A 594 25.69 -23.36 18.04
CA ARG A 594 24.26 -23.60 18.22
C ARG A 594 23.64 -24.30 17.02
N LEU A 595 24.04 -23.91 15.80
CA LEU A 595 23.56 -24.51 14.53
C LEU A 595 24.04 -25.96 14.38
N THR A 596 25.30 -26.25 14.76
CA THR A 596 25.87 -27.58 14.67
C THR A 596 25.46 -28.50 15.83
N SER A 597 24.87 -27.97 16.90
CA SER A 597 24.27 -28.77 17.96
C SER A 597 23.04 -29.51 17.42
N HIS A 598 22.87 -30.78 17.77
CA HIS A 598 21.76 -31.62 17.33
C HIS A 598 20.37 -31.15 17.81
N ALA A 599 20.30 -30.04 18.55
CA ALA A 599 19.10 -29.44 19.10
C ALA A 599 18.62 -28.20 18.33
N CYS A 600 19.05 -28.00 17.07
CA CYS A 600 18.60 -26.85 16.25
C CYS A 600 17.12 -27.01 15.89
N PRO A 601 16.21 -26.13 16.33
CA PRO A 601 14.81 -26.22 15.99
C PRO A 601 14.57 -25.82 14.53
N VAL A 602 13.69 -26.53 13.83
CA VAL A 602 13.35 -26.22 12.43
C VAL A 602 12.84 -24.78 12.26
N SER A 603 12.11 -24.24 13.25
CA SER A 603 11.61 -22.86 13.27
C SER A 603 12.72 -21.79 13.20
N TRP A 604 13.96 -22.16 13.60
CA TRP A 604 15.09 -21.23 13.59
C TRP A 604 15.76 -21.14 12.19
N VAL A 605 15.64 -22.20 11.40
CA VAL A 605 16.27 -22.31 10.06
C VAL A 605 15.26 -22.30 8.89
N MET A 606 13.97 -22.35 9.18
CA MET A 606 12.94 -22.35 8.16
C MET A 606 12.89 -21.03 7.38
N ARG A 607 12.40 -21.10 6.15
CA ARG A 607 11.99 -19.95 5.35
C ARG A 607 10.49 -19.92 5.21
N SER A 608 9.97 -18.71 5.05
CA SER A 608 8.57 -18.49 4.82
C SER A 608 8.39 -17.53 3.65
N GLU A 609 7.90 -18.04 2.54
CA GLU A 609 7.71 -17.27 1.30
C GLU A 609 6.26 -17.36 0.84
N THR A 610 5.80 -16.31 0.15
CA THR A 610 4.41 -16.21 -0.35
C THR A 610 4.37 -16.57 -1.83
N VAL A 611 3.41 -17.38 -2.23
CA VAL A 611 3.08 -17.64 -3.64
C VAL A 611 2.48 -16.36 -4.23
N LEU A 612 3.17 -15.73 -5.17
CA LEU A 612 2.76 -14.45 -5.75
C LEU A 612 2.12 -14.57 -7.14
N ASP A 613 2.27 -15.73 -7.80
CA ASP A 613 1.80 -15.97 -9.15
C ASP A 613 0.83 -17.14 -9.24
N THR A 614 -0.01 -17.12 -10.28
CA THR A 614 -0.82 -18.28 -10.63
C THR A 614 0.07 -19.41 -11.14
N ARG A 615 -0.42 -20.64 -11.04
CA ARG A 615 0.29 -21.84 -11.52
C ARG A 615 0.62 -21.73 -13.01
N GLU A 616 -0.31 -21.25 -13.81
CA GLU A 616 -0.20 -21.10 -15.26
C GLU A 616 0.91 -20.10 -15.60
N ASN A 617 0.90 -18.92 -14.96
CA ASN A 617 1.91 -17.87 -15.16
C ASN A 617 3.31 -18.34 -14.76
N TYR A 618 3.41 -19.08 -13.64
CA TYR A 618 4.69 -19.66 -13.22
C TYR A 618 5.23 -20.64 -14.24
N LEU A 619 4.43 -21.62 -14.66
CA LEU A 619 4.84 -22.65 -15.62
C LEU A 619 5.20 -22.03 -16.98
N GLN A 620 4.42 -21.05 -17.46
CA GLN A 620 4.71 -20.32 -18.69
C GLN A 620 6.02 -19.51 -18.58
N GLY A 621 6.27 -18.91 -17.41
CA GLY A 621 7.51 -18.18 -17.13
C GLY A 621 8.74 -19.08 -17.18
N ILE A 622 8.66 -20.30 -16.62
CA ILE A 622 9.73 -21.32 -16.70
C ILE A 622 9.94 -21.79 -18.14
N GLN A 623 8.86 -22.16 -18.85
CA GLN A 623 8.94 -22.65 -20.24
C GLN A 623 9.53 -21.59 -21.20
N SER A 624 9.22 -20.32 -20.99
CA SER A 624 9.74 -19.22 -21.79
C SER A 624 11.15 -18.75 -21.40
N GLY A 625 11.76 -19.34 -20.38
CA GLY A 625 13.09 -18.93 -19.85
C GLY A 625 13.11 -17.56 -19.15
N ARG A 626 11.94 -16.94 -18.93
CA ARG A 626 11.83 -15.63 -18.25
C ARG A 626 12.01 -15.72 -16.74
N ARG A 627 11.98 -16.94 -16.19
CA ARG A 627 12.02 -17.16 -14.75
C ARG A 627 12.76 -18.45 -14.41
N ASN A 628 13.49 -18.43 -13.29
CA ASN A 628 14.10 -19.61 -12.69
C ASN A 628 13.12 -20.32 -11.76
N ARG A 629 13.33 -21.63 -11.54
CA ARG A 629 12.60 -22.41 -10.54
C ARG A 629 12.86 -21.87 -9.14
N ALA A 630 11.83 -21.81 -8.31
CA ALA A 630 11.92 -21.34 -6.94
C ALA A 630 11.22 -22.31 -5.98
N ALA A 631 11.82 -22.52 -4.79
CA ALA A 631 11.39 -23.50 -3.81
C ALA A 631 9.90 -23.40 -3.45
N VAL A 632 9.42 -22.20 -3.19
CA VAL A 632 8.01 -21.94 -2.84
C VAL A 632 7.04 -22.49 -3.90
N TYR A 633 7.37 -22.35 -5.18
CA TYR A 633 6.50 -22.79 -6.27
C TYR A 633 6.65 -24.28 -6.57
N GLU A 634 7.85 -24.83 -6.49
CA GLU A 634 8.07 -26.27 -6.70
C GLU A 634 7.41 -27.09 -5.59
N LEU A 635 7.47 -26.63 -4.33
CA LEU A 635 6.75 -27.23 -3.22
C LEU A 635 5.23 -27.12 -3.37
N ALA A 636 4.74 -25.97 -3.85
CA ALA A 636 3.34 -25.80 -4.14
C ALA A 636 2.86 -26.65 -5.34
N LEU A 637 3.72 -26.88 -6.35
CA LEU A 637 3.44 -27.80 -7.46
C LEU A 637 3.33 -29.26 -7.02
N ALA A 638 4.11 -29.65 -6.02
CA ALA A 638 4.05 -31.01 -5.45
C ALA A 638 2.71 -31.28 -4.73
N ARG A 639 1.96 -30.22 -4.36
CA ARG A 639 0.63 -30.29 -3.72
C ARG A 639 -0.37 -29.40 -4.47
N PRO A 640 -0.78 -29.75 -5.69
CA PRO A 640 -1.57 -28.87 -6.57
C PRO A 640 -2.94 -28.44 -6.01
N GLU A 641 -3.50 -29.19 -5.06
CA GLU A 641 -4.76 -28.89 -4.38
C GLU A 641 -4.66 -27.63 -3.48
N THR A 642 -3.44 -27.23 -3.12
CA THR A 642 -3.16 -26.14 -2.19
C THR A 642 -2.58 -24.90 -2.85
N TRP A 643 -2.33 -24.89 -4.18
CA TRP A 643 -1.79 -23.71 -4.86
C TRP A 643 -2.79 -22.58 -4.94
N ARG A 644 -2.53 -21.52 -4.18
CA ARG A 644 -3.27 -20.25 -4.27
C ARG A 644 -2.30 -19.08 -4.20
N VAL A 645 -2.57 -18.05 -5.01
CA VAL A 645 -1.85 -16.78 -4.94
C VAL A 645 -2.16 -16.13 -3.61
N GLY A 646 -1.11 -15.81 -2.84
CA GLY A 646 -1.21 -15.28 -1.48
C GLY A 646 -0.87 -16.28 -0.38
N ASP A 647 -0.86 -17.57 -0.67
CA ASP A 647 -0.50 -18.60 0.31
C ASP A 647 0.95 -18.49 0.75
N ARG A 648 1.18 -18.73 2.02
CA ARG A 648 2.50 -18.73 2.64
C ARG A 648 3.00 -20.17 2.76
N VAL A 649 4.14 -20.44 2.16
CA VAL A 649 4.80 -21.75 2.20
C VAL A 649 5.99 -21.66 3.15
N GLU A 650 5.98 -22.50 4.19
CA GLU A 650 7.06 -22.63 5.15
C GLU A 650 7.85 -23.89 4.83
N TYR A 651 9.15 -23.73 4.61
CA TYR A 651 10.03 -24.81 4.18
C TYR A 651 11.42 -24.68 4.79
N TYR A 652 12.14 -25.79 4.81
CA TYR A 652 13.55 -25.87 5.19
C TYR A 652 14.34 -26.63 4.13
N VAL A 653 15.67 -26.47 4.16
CA VAL A 653 16.58 -27.19 3.27
C VAL A 653 17.07 -28.48 3.96
N SER A 654 16.84 -29.62 3.32
CA SER A 654 17.22 -30.94 3.82
C SER A 654 18.51 -31.47 3.15
N GLY A 655 19.16 -32.48 3.75
CA GLY A 655 20.32 -33.16 3.21
C GLY A 655 21.64 -32.86 3.92
N HIS A 656 22.77 -33.20 3.28
CA HIS A 656 24.09 -33.10 3.91
C HIS A 656 25.13 -32.37 3.04
N ALA A 657 24.77 -31.95 1.84
CA ALA A 657 25.69 -31.28 0.93
C ALA A 657 25.76 -29.77 1.21
N LYS A 658 26.97 -29.20 1.22
CA LYS A 658 27.21 -27.79 1.39
C LYS A 658 26.62 -26.92 0.25
N ASN A 659 26.67 -27.42 -0.98
CA ASN A 659 26.13 -26.79 -2.18
C ASN A 659 24.94 -27.60 -2.68
N VAL A 660 23.74 -27.01 -2.60
CA VAL A 660 22.50 -27.64 -3.05
C VAL A 660 21.69 -26.69 -3.90
N VAL A 661 20.92 -27.26 -4.80
CA VAL A 661 19.86 -26.51 -5.52
C VAL A 661 18.64 -26.47 -4.61
N VAL A 662 18.35 -25.31 -4.07
CA VAL A 662 17.36 -25.14 -2.98
C VAL A 662 15.99 -25.70 -3.34
N HIS A 663 15.48 -25.46 -4.55
CA HIS A 663 14.17 -25.96 -4.97
C HIS A 663 14.08 -27.50 -5.14
N GLU A 664 15.22 -28.18 -5.23
CA GLU A 664 15.29 -29.65 -5.28
C GLU A 664 15.51 -30.30 -3.90
N SER A 665 16.08 -29.51 -2.97
CA SER A 665 16.49 -30.01 -1.65
C SER A 665 15.61 -29.43 -0.51
N CYS A 666 14.54 -28.75 -0.81
CA CYS A 666 13.64 -28.18 0.21
C CYS A 666 12.50 -29.13 0.55
N ARG A 667 12.04 -29.06 1.82
CA ARG A 667 10.89 -29.79 2.35
C ARG A 667 9.97 -28.82 3.13
N LEU A 668 8.69 -29.14 3.18
CA LEU A 668 7.75 -28.37 3.98
C LEU A 668 8.03 -28.56 5.48
N VAL A 669 7.91 -27.50 6.27
CA VAL A 669 8.05 -27.57 7.74
C VAL A 669 7.02 -28.53 8.35
N ALA A 670 5.84 -28.65 7.75
CA ALA A 670 4.81 -29.61 8.15
C ALA A 670 5.23 -31.09 8.04
N ASP A 671 6.23 -31.39 7.21
CA ASP A 671 6.74 -32.74 7.00
C ASP A 671 8.00 -33.04 7.84
N PHE A 672 8.41 -32.09 8.70
CA PHE A 672 9.60 -32.24 9.54
C PHE A 672 9.36 -33.26 10.68
N ASP A 673 10.21 -34.28 10.75
CA ASP A 673 10.21 -35.25 11.85
C ASP A 673 11.27 -34.87 12.90
N PRO A 674 10.87 -34.42 14.10
CA PRO A 674 11.83 -34.09 15.16
C PRO A 674 12.64 -35.31 15.68
N ALA A 675 12.14 -36.54 15.48
CA ALA A 675 12.85 -37.76 15.90
C ALA A 675 13.99 -38.13 14.93
N HIS A 676 13.87 -37.73 13.64
CA HIS A 676 14.86 -37.97 12.61
C HIS A 676 15.15 -36.68 11.84
N PRO A 677 15.80 -35.69 12.47
CA PRO A 677 16.05 -34.40 11.84
C PRO A 677 16.98 -34.52 10.65
N ASP A 678 16.53 -34.00 9.50
CA ASP A 678 17.25 -34.04 8.23
C ASP A 678 17.69 -32.65 7.74
N LEU A 679 17.84 -31.71 8.64
CA LEU A 679 18.27 -30.33 8.37
C LEU A 679 19.67 -30.31 7.72
N ASN A 680 19.85 -29.56 6.63
CA ASN A 680 21.14 -29.42 5.97
C ASN A 680 22.04 -28.42 6.72
N ILE A 681 22.60 -28.87 7.84
CA ILE A 681 23.47 -28.05 8.71
C ILE A 681 24.69 -27.49 7.93
N PRO A 682 25.40 -28.25 7.06
CA PRO A 682 26.51 -27.68 6.27
C PRO A 682 26.11 -26.53 5.37
N TRP A 683 24.91 -26.56 4.79
CA TRP A 683 24.39 -25.49 3.95
C TRP A 683 24.04 -24.26 4.78
N TYR A 684 23.38 -24.42 5.93
CA TYR A 684 23.06 -23.31 6.84
C TYR A 684 24.31 -22.67 7.44
N ALA A 685 25.32 -23.45 7.77
CA ALA A 685 26.64 -22.98 8.23
C ALA A 685 27.33 -22.12 7.17
N GLU A 686 27.29 -22.55 5.89
CA GLU A 686 27.82 -21.75 4.78
C GLU A 686 27.06 -20.44 4.61
N ARG A 687 25.74 -20.43 4.76
CA ARG A 687 24.92 -19.22 4.75
C ARG A 687 25.30 -18.23 5.84
N LEU A 688 25.52 -18.72 7.06
CA LEU A 688 26.01 -17.91 8.18
C LEU A 688 27.41 -17.33 7.87
N HIS A 689 28.30 -18.17 7.34
CA HIS A 689 29.64 -17.73 6.94
C HIS A 689 29.61 -16.64 5.86
N GLN A 690 28.77 -16.79 4.85
CA GLN A 690 28.60 -15.79 3.80
C GLN A 690 28.05 -14.47 4.35
N LEU A 691 27.15 -14.52 5.33
CA LEU A 691 26.62 -13.33 6.00
C LEU A 691 27.71 -12.65 6.84
N PHE A 692 28.48 -13.42 7.61
CA PHE A 692 29.61 -12.90 8.39
C PHE A 692 30.64 -12.21 7.50
N ARG A 693 31.05 -12.83 6.38
CA ARG A 693 31.97 -12.22 5.40
C ARG A 693 31.48 -10.89 4.84
N ARG A 694 30.17 -10.70 4.70
CA ARG A 694 29.60 -9.40 4.27
C ARG A 694 29.78 -8.31 5.31
N LEU A 695 29.92 -8.68 6.59
CA LEU A 695 30.14 -7.74 7.69
C LEU A 695 31.64 -7.47 7.93
N GLU A 696 32.56 -8.33 7.47
CA GLU A 696 34.01 -8.16 7.65
C GLU A 696 34.54 -6.74 7.31
N PRO A 697 34.10 -6.10 6.20
CA PRO A 697 34.56 -4.73 5.88
C PRO A 697 34.12 -3.64 6.87
N LEU A 698 33.18 -3.98 7.76
CA LEU A 698 32.64 -3.09 8.80
C LEU A 698 33.27 -3.36 10.16
N LEU A 699 34.04 -4.45 10.29
CA LEU A 699 34.75 -4.80 11.53
C LEU A 699 35.98 -3.89 11.69
N PRO A 700 36.39 -3.58 12.92
CA PRO A 700 37.67 -2.93 13.17
C PRO A 700 38.81 -3.84 12.59
N ALA A 701 39.78 -3.21 11.97
CA ALA A 701 40.96 -3.96 11.51
C ALA A 701 41.61 -4.67 12.70
N GLU A 702 41.90 -5.96 12.55
CA GLU A 702 42.70 -6.67 13.56
C GLU A 702 43.96 -5.87 13.82
N PRO A 703 44.34 -5.62 15.10
CA PRO A 703 45.61 -4.99 15.39
C PRO A 703 46.69 -5.85 14.76
N SER A 704 47.41 -5.26 13.80
CA SER A 704 48.57 -5.93 13.18
C SER A 704 49.54 -6.35 14.29
N LEU A 705 49.74 -7.67 14.44
CA LEU A 705 50.75 -8.20 15.37
C LEU A 705 52.20 -7.82 14.97
N PHE A 706 52.37 -7.05 13.89
CA PHE A 706 53.61 -6.54 13.38
C PHE A 706 53.47 -5.02 13.07
N GLY A 707 53.37 -4.22 14.11
CA GLY A 707 53.52 -2.80 14.07
C GLY A 707 54.77 -2.35 14.75
#